data_e417df7061c18b82f2542bec02bc245b
#
_entry.id   e417df7061c18b82f2542bec02bc245b
#
_cell.length_a   1.000
_cell.length_b   1.000
_cell.length_c   1.000
_cell.angle_alpha   90.00
_cell.angle_beta   90.00
_cell.angle_gamma   90.00
#
_symmetry.space_group_name_H-M   'P 1'
#
loop_
_entity.id
_entity.type
_entity.pdbx_description
1 polymer ?
#
loop_
_entity_poly.entity_id
_entity_poly.type
_entity_poly.pdbx_seq_one_letter_code
_entity_poly.pdbx_strand_id
1 'polypeptide(L)'
;LIRRLYLVMHGLPPTPQEVEAFVNDPRDDAWPVLVEKVLASPHYGERIGTMWLDLVRFGETNGFETNRERPNAWRYRDWVIDAFNQDMRYDDFVMKQLAGDAVGEGLGTGFLVAGPYDLVKGQDALLRLVQRQDELADMINTTGTALLGLTLGCARCHNHKFDPVTQADYYSMQAIFAGVQHGDRALDLAPANAAELSSLDAEIAASRDRLGRFLKRSLASRGGEPGSLREPVNGKQNVERLEPIEVRFVRFTIEATNQGQPCIDELEIHSRGANVGAASAGAKVTSSGDFVHPLHKLEHINDGKYGNSRSWIAAAERGGWVRVELPKPMTIDAIHWGRDREEQFKDRVAIDYRIEGSLDGESWTLLASAADRQPFDPAKPAAPIYDFDAFPPEEAKLGREAQTRLAELTARRASIAAPPLAYIGNFVQPGPTHRLYRGEPNAPREEVPPGAIRSLTDLTLPNDAPEQQRRLALAKWIVDPANPLTPRVIVNRIWQFHFGSGIVDTPSDFGASGTPPSHPELLDWLAAEFVRSGWSIKQLHRLILNSGVWSQASLPRDDGMRADASSRLLWRFPPRRLDAESIRDGVLSVAGTLDPRIGGEGFSPFEVALENVRHYFPKKGFGPADWRRMVYMHRVRLEKDAVFGVFDCPDFNQVVAKRGRSTTPLQALNLFNSPFMLQQSELMAARLERDATTPEQRVRLAFELCFNRPPSPEEIAQSLEFIGQTDWPSFTRAMLNANEFVQIP
;
A
#
# COMPACT_ATOMS: atom_id res chain seq x y z
N LEU A 1 -6.41 31.67 -22.32
CA LEU A 1 -5.48 30.54 -22.42
C LEU A 1 -4.93 30.13 -21.04
N ILE A 2 -4.37 31.07 -20.23
CA ILE A 2 -3.76 30.75 -18.92
C ILE A 2 -4.73 30.01 -17.99
N ARG A 3 -5.99 30.46 -17.83
CA ARG A 3 -7.00 29.78 -17.02
C ARG A 3 -7.20 28.32 -17.48
N ARG A 4 -7.34 28.10 -18.79
CA ARG A 4 -7.46 26.75 -19.37
C ARG A 4 -6.24 25.88 -19.03
N LEU A 5 -5.04 26.44 -19.19
CA LEU A 5 -3.80 25.71 -18.90
C LEU A 5 -3.74 25.23 -17.43
N TYR A 6 -4.00 26.12 -16.49
CA TYR A 6 -3.96 25.79 -15.06
C TYR A 6 -5.07 24.79 -14.66
N LEU A 7 -6.30 25.00 -15.13
CA LEU A 7 -7.40 24.08 -14.85
C LEU A 7 -7.19 22.69 -15.44
N VAL A 8 -6.60 22.59 -16.65
CA VAL A 8 -6.29 21.30 -17.27
C VAL A 8 -5.12 20.63 -16.57
N MET A 9 -4.00 21.35 -16.37
CA MET A 9 -2.74 20.75 -15.96
C MET A 9 -2.55 20.65 -14.45
N HIS A 10 -3.18 21.52 -13.66
CA HIS A 10 -3.12 21.51 -12.21
C HIS A 10 -4.46 21.18 -11.54
N GLY A 11 -5.59 21.34 -12.24
CA GLY A 11 -6.93 21.27 -11.62
C GLY A 11 -7.22 22.40 -10.64
N LEU A 12 -6.45 23.49 -10.71
CA LEU A 12 -6.56 24.69 -9.89
C LEU A 12 -6.64 25.92 -10.80
N PRO A 13 -7.36 26.99 -10.41
CA PRO A 13 -7.29 28.25 -11.13
C PRO A 13 -5.92 28.92 -10.91
N PRO A 14 -5.41 29.70 -11.87
CA PRO A 14 -4.26 30.55 -11.64
C PRO A 14 -4.59 31.67 -10.65
N THR A 15 -3.60 32.16 -9.93
CA THR A 15 -3.75 33.34 -9.08
C THR A 15 -3.88 34.61 -9.93
N PRO A 16 -4.52 35.69 -9.40
CA PRO A 16 -4.57 36.97 -10.10
C PRO A 16 -3.19 37.47 -10.54
N GLN A 17 -2.18 37.32 -9.71
CA GLN A 17 -0.79 37.71 -9.99
C GLN A 17 -0.18 36.90 -11.16
N GLU A 18 -0.48 35.62 -11.27
CA GLU A 18 -0.01 34.80 -12.39
C GLU A 18 -0.69 35.18 -13.69
N VAL A 19 -1.98 35.54 -13.63
CA VAL A 19 -2.70 36.05 -14.81
C VAL A 19 -2.11 37.38 -15.25
N GLU A 20 -1.91 38.32 -14.33
CA GLU A 20 -1.32 39.62 -14.63
C GLU A 20 0.10 39.50 -15.20
N ALA A 21 0.93 38.67 -14.59
CA ALA A 21 2.28 38.43 -15.06
C ALA A 21 2.32 37.87 -16.50
N PHE A 22 1.41 36.96 -16.84
CA PHE A 22 1.35 36.40 -18.20
C PHE A 22 0.77 37.38 -19.22
N VAL A 23 -0.28 38.11 -18.88
CA VAL A 23 -0.94 39.06 -19.80
C VAL A 23 0.00 40.23 -20.13
N ASN A 24 0.83 40.63 -19.19
CA ASN A 24 1.77 41.76 -19.35
C ASN A 24 3.18 41.31 -19.80
N ASP A 25 3.39 40.03 -20.07
CA ASP A 25 4.69 39.53 -20.53
C ASP A 25 4.91 39.91 -22.02
N PRO A 26 5.91 40.77 -22.32
CA PRO A 26 6.13 41.26 -23.70
C PRO A 26 6.88 40.27 -24.59
N ARG A 27 7.26 39.11 -24.09
CA ARG A 27 8.10 38.16 -24.84
C ARG A 27 7.30 37.36 -25.85
N ASP A 28 7.85 37.13 -27.03
CA ASP A 28 7.22 36.27 -28.03
C ASP A 28 7.09 34.80 -27.60
N ASP A 29 7.97 34.35 -26.69
CA ASP A 29 7.97 33.02 -26.11
C ASP A 29 7.23 32.91 -24.74
N ALA A 30 6.45 33.92 -24.36
CA ALA A 30 5.73 33.94 -23.09
C ALA A 30 4.85 32.70 -22.87
N TRP A 31 4.21 32.19 -23.92
CA TRP A 31 3.40 30.98 -23.85
C TRP A 31 4.23 29.71 -23.60
N PRO A 32 5.26 29.36 -24.39
CA PRO A 32 6.14 28.23 -24.09
C PRO A 32 6.76 28.30 -22.70
N VAL A 33 7.18 29.46 -22.24
CA VAL A 33 7.76 29.63 -20.89
C VAL A 33 6.70 29.37 -19.80
N LEU A 34 5.46 29.81 -19.99
CA LEU A 34 4.37 29.51 -19.08
C LEU A 34 4.07 28.01 -19.03
N VAL A 35 4.07 27.34 -20.18
CA VAL A 35 3.91 25.87 -20.28
C VAL A 35 4.98 25.15 -19.47
N GLU A 36 6.26 25.55 -19.60
CA GLU A 36 7.35 24.95 -18.83
C GLU A 36 7.17 25.17 -17.31
N LYS A 37 6.79 26.39 -16.89
CA LYS A 37 6.49 26.69 -15.48
C LYS A 37 5.40 25.76 -14.94
N VAL A 38 4.35 25.55 -15.69
CA VAL A 38 3.20 24.73 -15.29
C VAL A 38 3.60 23.24 -15.25
N LEU A 39 4.36 22.73 -16.22
CA LEU A 39 4.84 21.35 -16.22
C LEU A 39 5.90 21.07 -15.13
N ALA A 40 6.62 22.08 -14.67
CA ALA A 40 7.58 21.97 -13.57
C ALA A 40 6.92 21.99 -12.19
N SER A 41 5.68 22.44 -12.09
CA SER A 41 4.95 22.52 -10.81
C SER A 41 4.64 21.12 -10.27
N PRO A 42 4.76 20.91 -8.94
CA PRO A 42 4.39 19.64 -8.32
C PRO A 42 2.89 19.33 -8.43
N HIS A 43 2.04 20.33 -8.67
CA HIS A 43 0.61 20.15 -8.93
C HIS A 43 0.30 19.41 -10.23
N TYR A 44 1.27 19.36 -11.16
CA TYR A 44 1.18 18.55 -12.36
C TYR A 44 1.03 17.05 -12.03
N GLY A 45 1.90 16.49 -11.19
CA GLY A 45 1.84 15.08 -10.81
C GLY A 45 0.59 14.74 -10.03
N GLU A 46 0.10 15.62 -9.15
CA GLU A 46 -1.18 15.44 -8.44
C GLU A 46 -2.34 15.32 -9.44
N ARG A 47 -2.34 16.15 -10.47
CA ARG A 47 -3.41 16.19 -11.49
C ARG A 47 -3.37 14.97 -12.40
N ILE A 48 -2.22 14.63 -12.97
CA ILE A 48 -2.08 13.46 -13.85
C ILE A 48 -2.19 12.17 -13.05
N GLY A 49 -1.65 12.14 -11.83
CA GLY A 49 -1.78 11.01 -10.91
C GLY A 49 -3.23 10.64 -10.64
N THR A 50 -4.13 11.61 -10.50
CA THR A 50 -5.57 11.35 -10.31
C THR A 50 -6.15 10.49 -11.45
N MET A 51 -5.82 10.82 -12.71
CA MET A 51 -6.24 10.04 -13.88
C MET A 51 -5.69 8.60 -13.83
N TRP A 52 -4.41 8.45 -13.48
CA TRP A 52 -3.80 7.13 -13.37
C TRP A 52 -4.41 6.30 -12.25
N LEU A 53 -4.66 6.91 -11.10
CA LEU A 53 -5.25 6.23 -9.94
C LEU A 53 -6.69 5.73 -10.20
N ASP A 54 -7.46 6.42 -11.05
CA ASP A 54 -8.76 5.94 -11.53
C ASP A 54 -8.61 4.73 -12.46
N LEU A 55 -7.64 4.80 -13.36
CA LEU A 55 -7.36 3.75 -14.33
C LEU A 55 -6.93 2.45 -13.65
N VAL A 56 -6.20 2.54 -12.55
CA VAL A 56 -5.73 1.38 -11.79
C VAL A 56 -6.66 1.01 -10.62
N ARG A 57 -7.90 1.54 -10.58
CA ARG A 57 -8.89 1.29 -9.53
C ARG A 57 -8.33 1.44 -8.11
N PHE A 58 -7.43 2.42 -7.91
CA PHE A 58 -6.83 2.66 -6.61
C PHE A 58 -7.87 3.03 -5.56
N GLY A 59 -7.84 2.31 -4.43
CA GLY A 59 -8.65 2.58 -3.25
C GLY A 59 -7.91 2.26 -1.97
N GLU A 60 -8.22 3.00 -0.93
CA GLU A 60 -7.59 2.90 0.39
C GLU A 60 -8.40 2.03 1.36
N THR A 61 -9.35 1.25 0.82
CA THR A 61 -10.07 0.19 1.53
C THR A 61 -10.12 -1.07 0.69
N ASN A 62 -10.48 -2.19 1.32
CA ASN A 62 -10.52 -3.48 0.64
C ASN A 62 -11.75 -3.67 -0.24
N GLY A 63 -12.85 -2.97 0.04
CA GLY A 63 -14.14 -3.26 -0.56
C GLY A 63 -14.80 -4.49 0.06
N PHE A 64 -15.77 -5.06 -0.66
CA PHE A 64 -16.58 -6.19 -0.22
C PHE A 64 -17.29 -5.92 1.13
N GLU A 65 -17.75 -6.97 1.81
CA GLU A 65 -18.58 -6.83 3.00
C GLU A 65 -17.86 -6.13 4.17
N THR A 66 -16.60 -6.46 4.42
CA THR A 66 -15.87 -5.90 5.56
C THR A 66 -15.34 -4.48 5.32
N ASN A 67 -15.06 -4.15 4.09
CA ASN A 67 -14.53 -2.87 3.59
C ASN A 67 -13.48 -2.20 4.51
N ARG A 68 -12.51 -2.98 5.03
CA ARG A 68 -11.46 -2.50 5.93
C ARG A 68 -10.49 -1.58 5.23
N GLU A 69 -9.96 -0.62 5.97
CA GLU A 69 -8.96 0.34 5.52
C GLU A 69 -7.63 -0.34 5.13
N ARG A 70 -6.91 0.30 4.21
CA ARG A 70 -5.53 -0.02 3.79
C ARG A 70 -4.61 1.14 4.18
N PRO A 71 -4.17 1.24 5.44
CA PRO A 71 -3.48 2.42 5.96
C PRO A 71 -2.16 2.74 5.25
N ASN A 72 -1.57 1.77 4.55
CA ASN A 72 -0.29 1.91 3.85
C ASN A 72 -0.43 2.07 2.32
N ALA A 73 -1.66 2.14 1.78
CA ALA A 73 -1.89 2.23 0.34
C ALA A 73 -1.46 3.59 -0.24
N TRP A 74 -1.54 4.68 0.53
CA TRP A 74 -1.19 6.02 0.11
C TRP A 74 0.23 6.16 -0.47
N ARG A 75 1.17 5.30 -0.08
CA ARG A 75 2.54 5.32 -0.58
C ARG A 75 2.61 5.01 -2.08
N TYR A 76 1.75 4.14 -2.59
CA TYR A 76 1.64 3.92 -4.04
C TYR A 76 1.06 5.16 -4.75
N ARG A 77 0.05 5.83 -4.17
CA ARG A 77 -0.47 7.09 -4.71
C ARG A 77 0.64 8.14 -4.83
N ASP A 78 1.41 8.32 -3.77
CA ASP A 78 2.51 9.31 -3.75
C ASP A 78 3.60 8.94 -4.75
N TRP A 79 3.96 7.66 -4.84
CA TRP A 79 4.90 7.18 -5.86
C TRP A 79 4.42 7.50 -7.29
N VAL A 80 3.14 7.33 -7.58
CA VAL A 80 2.55 7.70 -8.90
C VAL A 80 2.68 9.20 -9.15
N ILE A 81 2.36 10.04 -8.16
CA ILE A 81 2.49 11.51 -8.25
C ILE A 81 3.94 11.91 -8.52
N ASP A 82 4.87 11.34 -7.78
CA ASP A 82 6.30 11.63 -7.91
C ASP A 82 6.86 11.15 -9.25
N ALA A 83 6.45 9.98 -9.73
CA ALA A 83 6.87 9.47 -11.03
C ALA A 83 6.48 10.42 -12.18
N PHE A 84 5.26 10.97 -12.16
CA PHE A 84 4.84 11.98 -13.14
C PHE A 84 5.57 13.32 -12.96
N ASN A 85 5.78 13.77 -11.73
CA ASN A 85 6.52 15.01 -11.47
C ASN A 85 7.96 14.95 -11.97
N GLN A 86 8.61 13.81 -11.81
CA GLN A 86 9.98 13.54 -12.29
C GLN A 86 10.05 13.25 -13.78
N ASP A 87 8.92 13.23 -14.49
CA ASP A 87 8.84 12.79 -15.89
C ASP A 87 9.48 11.42 -16.11
N MET A 88 9.20 10.48 -15.18
CA MET A 88 9.70 9.10 -15.31
C MET A 88 9.32 8.56 -16.68
N ARG A 89 10.28 7.99 -17.41
CA ARG A 89 10.01 7.37 -18.69
C ARG A 89 8.85 6.38 -18.56
N TYR A 90 7.90 6.44 -19.48
CA TYR A 90 6.69 5.61 -19.37
C TYR A 90 6.98 4.10 -19.45
N ASP A 91 8.00 3.69 -20.20
CA ASP A 91 8.45 2.30 -20.24
C ASP A 91 9.00 1.85 -18.85
N ASP A 92 9.80 2.68 -18.18
CA ASP A 92 10.27 2.42 -16.81
C ASP A 92 9.10 2.43 -15.82
N PHE A 93 8.16 3.35 -15.97
CA PHE A 93 6.96 3.44 -15.12
C PHE A 93 6.12 2.16 -15.21
N VAL A 94 5.92 1.61 -16.41
CA VAL A 94 5.21 0.33 -16.61
C VAL A 94 6.02 -0.82 -16.02
N MET A 95 7.33 -0.88 -16.28
CA MET A 95 8.21 -1.91 -15.73
C MET A 95 8.15 -1.95 -14.20
N LYS A 96 8.22 -0.78 -13.55
CA LYS A 96 8.18 -0.68 -12.09
C LYS A 96 6.83 -1.07 -11.50
N GLN A 97 5.73 -0.87 -12.23
CA GLN A 97 4.41 -1.28 -11.76
C GLN A 97 4.17 -2.79 -11.84
N LEU A 98 4.77 -3.47 -12.79
CA LEU A 98 4.61 -4.92 -12.94
C LEU A 98 5.69 -5.72 -12.21
N ALA A 99 6.92 -5.21 -12.16
CA ALA A 99 8.08 -5.92 -11.65
C ALA A 99 9.10 -4.99 -10.96
N GLY A 100 8.63 -3.96 -10.26
CA GLY A 100 9.46 -2.97 -9.60
C GLY A 100 10.42 -3.56 -8.57
N ASP A 101 10.03 -4.62 -7.89
CA ASP A 101 10.86 -5.39 -6.97
C ASP A 101 12.05 -6.08 -7.67
N ALA A 102 11.96 -6.34 -8.97
CA ALA A 102 13.06 -6.88 -9.77
C ALA A 102 14.07 -5.81 -10.23
N VAL A 103 13.68 -4.53 -10.17
CA VAL A 103 14.48 -3.40 -10.65
C VAL A 103 14.78 -2.37 -9.54
N GLY A 104 14.65 -2.79 -8.28
CA GLY A 104 15.01 -1.98 -7.11
C GLY A 104 14.00 -0.89 -6.71
N GLU A 105 12.74 -0.95 -7.19
CA GLU A 105 11.69 0.03 -6.92
C GLU A 105 10.35 -0.66 -6.61
N GLY A 106 10.20 -1.15 -5.39
CA GLY A 106 9.04 -1.97 -5.01
C GLY A 106 7.69 -1.23 -4.94
N LEU A 107 7.67 0.11 -4.74
CA LEU A 107 6.41 0.86 -4.55
C LEU A 107 5.47 0.79 -5.75
N GLY A 108 6.02 0.77 -6.96
CA GLY A 108 5.24 0.65 -8.20
C GLY A 108 4.35 -0.58 -8.25
N THR A 109 4.76 -1.70 -7.59
CA THR A 109 3.97 -2.95 -7.62
C THR A 109 2.61 -2.85 -6.91
N GLY A 110 2.32 -1.72 -6.24
CA GLY A 110 0.96 -1.39 -5.79
C GLY A 110 -0.09 -1.44 -6.89
N PHE A 111 0.29 -1.23 -8.15
CA PHE A 111 -0.56 -1.43 -9.33
C PHE A 111 -1.27 -2.79 -9.32
N LEU A 112 -0.54 -3.85 -9.04
CA LEU A 112 -1.04 -5.23 -9.09
C LEU A 112 -2.16 -5.47 -8.06
N VAL A 113 -2.05 -4.84 -6.89
CA VAL A 113 -2.93 -5.05 -5.73
C VAL A 113 -3.81 -3.83 -5.40
N ALA A 114 -3.83 -2.82 -6.25
CA ALA A 114 -4.65 -1.62 -6.05
C ALA A 114 -6.16 -1.90 -6.06
N GLY A 115 -6.61 -2.98 -6.68
CA GLY A 115 -8.02 -3.37 -6.83
C GLY A 115 -8.69 -3.84 -5.54
N PRO A 116 -9.99 -4.15 -5.60
CA PRO A 116 -10.74 -4.68 -4.48
C PRO A 116 -10.21 -6.06 -4.05
N TYR A 117 -10.34 -6.38 -2.77
CA TYR A 117 -9.88 -7.65 -2.20
C TYR A 117 -10.79 -8.11 -1.08
N ASP A 118 -11.36 -9.31 -1.25
CA ASP A 118 -12.18 -9.91 -0.21
C ASP A 118 -11.29 -10.51 0.90
N LEU A 119 -11.35 -9.91 2.09
CA LEU A 119 -10.63 -10.39 3.27
C LEU A 119 -11.26 -11.65 3.87
N VAL A 120 -12.56 -11.83 3.70
CA VAL A 120 -13.28 -12.97 4.26
C VAL A 120 -13.19 -14.14 3.28
N LYS A 121 -12.23 -15.02 3.51
CA LYS A 121 -12.12 -16.24 2.72
C LYS A 121 -13.14 -17.27 3.21
N GLY A 122 -13.96 -17.76 2.29
CA GLY A 122 -14.95 -18.78 2.59
C GLY A 122 -14.32 -20.05 3.18
N GLN A 123 -15.05 -20.73 4.05
CA GLN A 123 -14.64 -22.05 4.55
C GLN A 123 -14.74 -23.11 3.45
N ASP A 124 -15.64 -22.94 2.51
CA ASP A 124 -15.78 -23.79 1.32
C ASP A 124 -14.55 -23.65 0.40
N ALA A 125 -14.00 -24.80 0.01
CA ALA A 125 -12.82 -24.85 -0.87
C ALA A 125 -13.13 -24.28 -2.27
N LEU A 126 -14.34 -24.50 -2.82
CA LEU A 126 -14.72 -23.95 -4.11
C LEU A 126 -14.82 -22.44 -4.06
N LEU A 127 -15.45 -21.88 -3.00
CA LEU A 127 -15.56 -20.44 -2.85
C LEU A 127 -14.18 -19.78 -2.79
N ARG A 128 -13.20 -20.37 -2.08
CA ARG A 128 -11.82 -19.85 -2.07
C ARG A 128 -11.18 -19.86 -3.44
N LEU A 129 -11.41 -20.91 -4.24
CA LEU A 129 -10.92 -20.99 -5.62
C LEU A 129 -11.55 -19.91 -6.50
N VAL A 130 -12.87 -19.69 -6.39
CA VAL A 130 -13.57 -18.62 -7.12
C VAL A 130 -13.03 -17.26 -6.75
N GLN A 131 -12.91 -16.94 -5.46
CA GLN A 131 -12.32 -15.69 -4.98
C GLN A 131 -10.91 -15.47 -5.53
N ARG A 132 -10.06 -16.52 -5.54
CA ARG A 132 -8.72 -16.42 -6.12
C ARG A 132 -8.74 -16.18 -7.62
N GLN A 133 -9.64 -16.84 -8.36
CA GLN A 133 -9.78 -16.60 -9.79
C GLN A 133 -10.24 -15.17 -10.10
N ASP A 134 -11.06 -14.58 -9.25
CA ASP A 134 -11.52 -13.20 -9.42
C ASP A 134 -10.42 -12.18 -9.12
N GLU A 135 -9.56 -12.42 -8.12
CA GLU A 135 -8.36 -11.62 -7.87
C GLU A 135 -7.42 -11.61 -9.09
N LEU A 136 -7.15 -12.79 -9.65
CA LEU A 136 -6.28 -12.90 -10.83
C LEU A 136 -6.92 -12.28 -12.07
N ALA A 137 -8.24 -12.43 -12.24
CA ALA A 137 -8.98 -11.79 -13.31
C ALA A 137 -8.91 -10.26 -13.24
N ASP A 138 -8.99 -9.68 -12.04
CA ASP A 138 -8.83 -8.25 -11.82
C ASP A 138 -7.44 -7.75 -12.27
N MET A 139 -6.36 -8.46 -11.91
CA MET A 139 -5.00 -8.12 -12.32
C MET A 139 -4.82 -8.19 -13.85
N ILE A 140 -5.32 -9.25 -14.49
CA ILE A 140 -5.24 -9.44 -15.94
C ILE A 140 -6.03 -8.36 -16.67
N ASN A 141 -7.29 -8.12 -16.27
CA ASN A 141 -8.16 -7.15 -16.91
C ASN A 141 -7.60 -5.73 -16.77
N THR A 142 -7.07 -5.39 -15.59
CA THR A 142 -6.46 -4.08 -15.38
C THR A 142 -5.20 -3.91 -16.22
N THR A 143 -4.33 -4.92 -16.28
CA THR A 143 -3.13 -4.89 -17.13
C THR A 143 -3.51 -4.74 -18.59
N GLY A 144 -4.50 -5.53 -19.07
CA GLY A 144 -4.99 -5.45 -20.45
C GLY A 144 -5.57 -4.08 -20.79
N THR A 145 -6.50 -3.59 -19.97
CA THR A 145 -7.19 -2.31 -20.24
C THR A 145 -6.28 -1.10 -20.02
N ALA A 146 -5.49 -1.09 -18.95
CA ALA A 146 -4.65 0.07 -18.61
C ALA A 146 -3.44 0.23 -19.54
N LEU A 147 -2.78 -0.85 -19.90
CA LEU A 147 -1.50 -0.81 -20.62
C LEU A 147 -1.62 -1.16 -22.10
N LEU A 148 -2.54 -2.05 -22.47
CA LEU A 148 -2.70 -2.54 -23.84
C LEU A 148 -3.98 -2.03 -24.52
N GLY A 149 -4.92 -1.44 -23.77
CA GLY A 149 -6.22 -1.05 -24.32
C GLY A 149 -7.03 -2.25 -24.84
N LEU A 150 -6.93 -3.41 -24.18
CA LEU A 150 -7.63 -4.64 -24.57
C LEU A 150 -8.53 -5.13 -23.46
N THR A 151 -9.71 -5.62 -23.84
CA THR A 151 -10.67 -6.25 -22.93
C THR A 151 -10.46 -7.75 -22.90
N LEU A 152 -9.74 -8.26 -21.90
CA LEU A 152 -9.32 -9.67 -21.85
C LEU A 152 -10.30 -10.59 -21.13
N GLY A 153 -11.25 -10.04 -20.37
CA GLY A 153 -12.12 -10.79 -19.46
C GLY A 153 -12.96 -11.88 -20.14
N CYS A 154 -13.39 -11.67 -21.39
CA CYS A 154 -14.15 -12.66 -22.18
C CYS A 154 -13.35 -13.95 -22.37
N ALA A 155 -12.02 -13.85 -22.49
CA ALA A 155 -11.14 -14.98 -22.74
C ALA A 155 -10.98 -15.92 -21.52
N ARG A 156 -11.49 -15.55 -20.34
CA ARG A 156 -11.56 -16.44 -19.17
C ARG A 156 -12.41 -17.70 -19.44
N CYS A 157 -13.51 -17.56 -20.18
CA CYS A 157 -14.47 -18.67 -20.37
C CYS A 157 -14.39 -19.32 -21.75
N HIS A 158 -14.03 -18.57 -22.79
CA HIS A 158 -13.93 -19.01 -24.19
C HIS A 158 -12.94 -18.10 -24.92
N ASN A 159 -12.49 -18.47 -26.13
CA ASN A 159 -11.70 -17.55 -26.93
C ASN A 159 -12.46 -16.23 -27.14
N HIS A 160 -11.73 -15.10 -27.11
CA HIS A 160 -12.37 -13.80 -27.28
C HIS A 160 -13.17 -13.75 -28.59
N LYS A 161 -14.36 -13.17 -28.53
CA LYS A 161 -15.31 -13.27 -29.66
C LYS A 161 -14.83 -12.50 -30.89
N PHE A 162 -14.18 -11.35 -30.68
CA PHE A 162 -13.85 -10.41 -31.74
C PHE A 162 -12.34 -10.29 -31.96
N ASP A 163 -11.57 -10.31 -30.90
CA ASP A 163 -10.13 -10.13 -30.93
C ASP A 163 -9.40 -11.48 -30.96
N PRO A 164 -8.20 -11.56 -31.56
CA PRO A 164 -7.45 -12.81 -31.66
C PRO A 164 -6.74 -13.16 -30.33
N VAL A 165 -7.51 -13.21 -29.23
CA VAL A 165 -7.07 -13.59 -27.89
C VAL A 165 -7.71 -14.92 -27.54
N THR A 166 -6.89 -15.95 -27.37
CA THR A 166 -7.38 -17.27 -27.01
C THR A 166 -7.58 -17.42 -25.51
N GLN A 167 -8.40 -18.41 -25.11
CA GLN A 167 -8.52 -18.79 -23.71
C GLN A 167 -7.15 -19.22 -23.12
N ALA A 168 -6.31 -19.88 -23.92
CA ALA A 168 -4.97 -20.26 -23.52
C ALA A 168 -4.10 -19.03 -23.21
N ASP A 169 -4.16 -17.96 -24.01
CA ASP A 169 -3.43 -16.72 -23.76
C ASP A 169 -3.86 -16.07 -22.42
N TYR A 170 -5.16 -16.08 -22.12
CA TYR A 170 -5.67 -15.57 -20.85
C TYR A 170 -5.06 -16.33 -19.66
N TYR A 171 -5.05 -17.67 -19.69
CA TYR A 171 -4.46 -18.47 -18.60
C TYR A 171 -2.94 -18.43 -18.59
N SER A 172 -2.29 -18.21 -19.72
CA SER A 172 -0.84 -17.93 -19.76
C SER A 172 -0.52 -16.60 -19.05
N MET A 173 -1.32 -15.54 -19.25
CA MET A 173 -1.21 -14.30 -18.48
C MET A 173 -1.55 -14.51 -17.01
N GLN A 174 -2.55 -15.35 -16.69
CA GLN A 174 -2.86 -15.71 -15.32
C GLN A 174 -1.68 -16.38 -14.63
N ALA A 175 -0.95 -17.25 -15.31
CA ALA A 175 0.24 -17.91 -14.79
C ALA A 175 1.37 -16.92 -14.45
N ILE A 176 1.42 -15.75 -15.11
CA ILE A 176 2.34 -14.65 -14.76
C ILE A 176 2.02 -14.10 -13.36
N PHE A 177 0.73 -13.85 -13.07
CA PHE A 177 0.28 -13.20 -11.83
C PHE A 177 -0.07 -14.20 -10.71
N ALA A 178 0.03 -15.50 -10.96
CA ALA A 178 -0.43 -16.54 -10.04
C ALA A 178 0.27 -16.51 -8.66
N GLY A 179 1.48 -15.93 -8.57
CA GLY A 179 2.22 -15.75 -7.31
C GLY A 179 1.93 -14.44 -6.58
N VAL A 180 1.17 -13.51 -7.17
CA VAL A 180 0.88 -12.20 -6.56
C VAL A 180 -0.21 -12.35 -5.50
N GLN A 181 0.02 -11.83 -4.31
CA GLN A 181 -0.92 -11.83 -3.18
C GLN A 181 -1.12 -10.41 -2.67
N HIS A 182 -2.36 -10.08 -2.27
CA HIS A 182 -2.65 -8.80 -1.62
C HIS A 182 -2.02 -8.74 -0.23
N GLY A 183 -1.48 -7.58 0.16
CA GLY A 183 -0.93 -7.36 1.48
C GLY A 183 0.08 -6.22 1.56
N ASP A 184 0.40 -5.87 2.80
CA ASP A 184 1.50 -4.96 3.09
C ASP A 184 2.84 -5.69 2.96
N ARG A 185 3.85 -4.96 2.48
CA ARG A 185 5.24 -5.39 2.44
C ARG A 185 6.13 -4.30 3.03
N ALA A 186 7.15 -4.72 3.78
CA ALA A 186 8.19 -3.83 4.28
C ALA A 186 8.97 -3.21 3.10
N LEU A 187 9.19 -1.90 3.19
CA LEU A 187 10.05 -1.20 2.24
C LEU A 187 11.50 -1.35 2.67
N ASP A 188 12.34 -1.72 1.72
CA ASP A 188 13.79 -1.82 1.91
C ASP A 188 14.41 -0.42 1.80
N LEU A 189 13.96 0.47 2.68
CA LEU A 189 14.50 1.81 2.82
C LEU A 189 15.53 1.78 3.94
N ALA A 190 16.74 2.23 3.67
CA ALA A 190 17.68 2.57 4.75
C ALA A 190 16.94 3.51 5.71
N PRO A 191 16.97 3.24 7.04
CA PRO A 191 16.23 4.06 7.99
C PRO A 191 16.59 5.53 7.79
N ALA A 192 15.63 6.36 7.46
CA ALA A 192 15.82 7.82 7.38
C ALA A 192 16.41 8.40 8.68
N ASN A 193 16.36 7.61 9.75
CA ASN A 193 16.73 7.94 11.12
C ASN A 193 17.94 7.14 11.64
N ALA A 194 18.88 6.72 10.78
CA ALA A 194 20.04 5.92 11.20
C ALA A 194 20.86 6.57 12.33
N ALA A 195 21.02 7.89 12.30
CA ALA A 195 21.69 8.64 13.36
C ALA A 195 20.89 8.61 14.68
N GLU A 196 19.56 8.76 14.63
CA GLU A 196 18.69 8.68 15.79
C GLU A 196 18.65 7.25 16.37
N LEU A 197 18.61 6.23 15.52
CA LEU A 197 18.70 4.82 15.96
C LEU A 197 20.03 4.54 16.66
N SER A 198 21.14 5.03 16.13
CA SER A 198 22.47 4.90 16.75
C SER A 198 22.52 5.59 18.12
N SER A 199 21.93 6.77 18.24
CA SER A 199 21.83 7.49 19.53
C SER A 199 20.99 6.73 20.53
N LEU A 200 19.82 6.22 20.11
CA LEU A 200 18.95 5.41 20.96
C LEU A 200 19.62 4.09 21.39
N ASP A 201 20.37 3.44 20.52
CA ASP A 201 21.13 2.22 20.85
C ASP A 201 22.18 2.51 21.93
N ALA A 202 22.87 3.65 21.84
CA ALA A 202 23.83 4.07 22.86
C ALA A 202 23.15 4.38 24.19
N GLU A 203 22.00 5.09 24.19
CA GLU A 203 21.22 5.37 25.41
C GLU A 203 20.65 4.10 26.07
N ILE A 204 20.16 3.15 25.23
CA ILE A 204 19.68 1.84 25.68
C ILE A 204 20.82 1.06 26.35
N ALA A 205 21.99 1.03 25.72
CA ALA A 205 23.17 0.36 26.25
C ALA A 205 23.58 0.97 27.61
N ALA A 206 23.63 2.29 27.71
CA ALA A 206 23.94 2.99 28.95
C ALA A 206 22.92 2.75 30.06
N SER A 207 21.62 2.67 29.71
CA SER A 207 20.54 2.35 30.67
C SER A 207 20.61 0.91 31.14
N ARG A 208 20.94 -0.04 30.27
CA ARG A 208 21.17 -1.45 30.63
C ARG A 208 22.38 -1.63 31.54
N ASP A 209 23.48 -0.93 31.27
CA ASP A 209 24.66 -0.95 32.08
C ASP A 209 24.37 -0.44 33.50
N ARG A 210 23.67 0.70 33.63
CA ARG A 210 23.21 1.23 34.94
C ARG A 210 22.34 0.23 35.70
N LEU A 211 21.47 -0.49 35.01
CA LEU A 211 20.58 -1.49 35.59
C LEU A 211 21.30 -2.79 35.96
N GLY A 212 22.44 -3.07 35.34
CA GLY A 212 23.20 -4.31 35.57
C GLY A 212 23.55 -4.58 37.04
N ARG A 213 23.78 -3.53 37.85
CA ARG A 213 24.05 -3.64 39.27
C ARG A 213 22.83 -4.03 40.09
N PHE A 214 21.60 -3.73 39.63
CA PHE A 214 20.35 -4.06 40.29
C PHE A 214 19.78 -5.41 39.86
N LEU A 215 20.42 -6.10 38.90
CA LEU A 215 19.97 -7.43 38.49
C LEU A 215 19.94 -8.35 39.71
N LYS A 216 18.78 -8.93 39.94
CA LYS A 216 18.66 -10.02 40.92
C LYS A 216 19.53 -11.18 40.42
N ARG A 217 20.65 -11.40 41.09
CA ARG A 217 21.57 -12.49 40.75
C ARG A 217 20.86 -13.78 41.08
N SER A 218 20.57 -14.59 40.07
CA SER A 218 20.17 -15.96 40.28
C SER A 218 21.30 -16.70 40.97
N LEU A 219 21.07 -17.15 42.20
CA LEU A 219 22.01 -17.96 42.96
C LEU A 219 21.92 -19.41 42.50
N ALA A 220 22.09 -19.65 41.20
CA ALA A 220 22.22 -20.97 40.63
C ALA A 220 23.69 -21.43 40.60
N SER A 221 24.45 -21.16 41.64
CA SER A 221 25.67 -21.89 41.97
C SER A 221 25.52 -22.39 43.42
N ARG A 222 25.74 -23.66 43.65
CA ARG A 222 25.74 -24.28 44.96
C ARG A 222 26.55 -23.43 45.96
N GLY A 223 25.85 -22.78 46.93
CA GLY A 223 26.49 -21.96 47.93
C GLY A 223 25.79 -20.63 48.26
N GLY A 224 24.69 -20.27 47.63
CA GLY A 224 23.91 -19.09 47.95
C GLY A 224 22.92 -19.32 49.14
N GLU A 225 22.59 -18.23 49.85
CA GLU A 225 21.62 -18.28 50.94
C GLU A 225 20.26 -18.82 50.48
N PRO A 226 19.53 -19.56 51.36
CA PRO A 226 18.21 -20.11 51.00
C PRO A 226 17.19 -18.99 50.75
N GLY A 227 16.62 -18.95 49.53
CA GLY A 227 15.45 -18.10 49.30
C GLY A 227 15.24 -17.50 47.93
N SER A 228 16.20 -17.52 47.01
CA SER A 228 15.97 -16.95 45.66
C SER A 228 15.71 -18.04 44.61
N LEU A 229 14.48 -18.08 44.06
CA LEU A 229 14.13 -18.96 42.96
C LEU A 229 14.71 -18.44 41.64
N ARG A 230 15.13 -19.35 40.75
CA ARG A 230 15.51 -19.03 39.38
C ARG A 230 14.31 -18.45 38.59
N GLU A 231 14.56 -17.79 37.46
CA GLU A 231 13.51 -17.29 36.58
C GLU A 231 12.54 -18.39 36.16
N PRO A 232 11.26 -18.05 35.91
CA PRO A 232 10.29 -19.02 35.43
C PRO A 232 10.75 -19.57 34.06
N VAL A 233 10.26 -20.74 33.71
CA VAL A 233 10.46 -21.28 32.36
C VAL A 233 9.82 -20.42 31.32
N ASN A 234 10.35 -20.43 30.09
CA ASN A 234 9.77 -19.79 28.93
C ASN A 234 9.72 -20.75 27.75
N GLY A 235 8.92 -20.40 26.74
CA GLY A 235 8.79 -21.25 25.55
C GLY A 235 10.01 -21.24 24.63
N LYS A 236 10.81 -20.18 24.67
CA LYS A 236 11.91 -19.97 23.73
C LYS A 236 13.17 -20.73 24.08
N GLN A 237 13.76 -20.45 25.21
CA GLN A 237 15.02 -21.07 25.61
C GLN A 237 15.20 -21.08 27.13
N ASN A 238 15.44 -22.24 27.69
CA ASN A 238 15.80 -22.44 29.07
C ASN A 238 17.22 -22.99 29.17
N VAL A 239 18.03 -22.45 30.06
CA VAL A 239 19.42 -22.85 30.27
C VAL A 239 19.59 -23.41 31.67
N GLU A 240 19.97 -24.67 31.76
CA GLU A 240 20.38 -25.34 32.97
C GLU A 240 21.92 -25.35 33.04
N ARG A 241 22.51 -24.55 33.92
CA ARG A 241 23.95 -24.55 34.17
C ARG A 241 24.27 -25.59 35.22
N LEU A 242 25.25 -26.43 34.94
CA LEU A 242 25.63 -27.55 35.79
C LEU A 242 27.06 -27.37 36.30
N GLU A 243 27.35 -27.89 37.51
CA GLU A 243 28.74 -28.20 37.83
C GLU A 243 29.19 -29.28 36.85
N PRO A 244 30.41 -29.21 36.34
CA PRO A 244 30.91 -30.19 35.38
C PRO A 244 30.75 -31.61 35.88
N ILE A 245 29.96 -32.40 35.21
CA ILE A 245 29.63 -33.79 35.57
C ILE A 245 29.79 -34.73 34.38
N GLU A 246 30.37 -35.89 34.63
CA GLU A 246 30.51 -36.90 33.59
C GLU A 246 29.23 -37.72 33.46
N VAL A 247 28.67 -37.76 32.23
CA VAL A 247 27.47 -38.55 31.92
C VAL A 247 27.61 -39.21 30.54
N ARG A 248 26.88 -40.30 30.35
CA ARG A 248 26.66 -40.89 29.02
C ARG A 248 25.23 -40.76 28.58
N PHE A 249 24.29 -40.68 29.51
CA PHE A 249 22.87 -40.53 29.24
C PHE A 249 22.35 -39.29 29.96
N VAL A 250 21.52 -38.51 29.27
CA VAL A 250 20.75 -37.42 29.87
C VAL A 250 19.26 -37.67 29.62
N ARG A 251 18.43 -37.67 30.65
CA ARG A 251 17.01 -37.88 30.57
C ARG A 251 16.31 -36.61 31.02
N PHE A 252 15.45 -36.04 30.15
CA PHE A 252 14.56 -34.94 30.46
C PHE A 252 13.15 -35.50 30.64
N THR A 253 12.69 -35.56 31.90
CA THR A 253 11.33 -35.96 32.25
C THR A 253 10.48 -34.74 32.50
N ILE A 254 9.35 -34.64 31.80
CA ILE A 254 8.36 -33.57 31.94
C ILE A 254 7.17 -34.14 32.69
N GLU A 255 6.85 -33.57 33.86
CA GLU A 255 5.75 -34.00 34.71
C GLU A 255 4.46 -33.21 34.39
N ALA A 256 4.59 -31.89 34.08
CA ALA A 256 3.47 -31.06 33.72
C ALA A 256 3.87 -29.99 32.71
N THR A 257 2.87 -29.59 31.90
CA THR A 257 2.95 -28.46 30.95
C THR A 257 1.91 -27.41 31.31
N ASN A 258 2.07 -26.19 30.79
CA ASN A 258 1.08 -25.15 30.95
C ASN A 258 -0.23 -25.47 30.22
N GLN A 259 -0.18 -26.21 29.10
CA GLN A 259 -1.36 -26.63 28.33
C GLN A 259 -1.00 -27.75 27.36
N GLY A 260 -1.77 -28.85 27.31
CA GLY A 260 -1.62 -29.94 26.35
C GLY A 260 -0.42 -30.83 26.58
N GLN A 261 -0.08 -31.65 25.58
CA GLN A 261 1.00 -32.64 25.60
C GLN A 261 2.38 -31.98 25.64
N PRO A 262 3.40 -32.56 26.32
CA PRO A 262 4.78 -32.06 26.25
C PRO A 262 5.30 -31.89 24.83
N CYS A 263 5.98 -30.76 24.60
CA CYS A 263 6.59 -30.46 23.32
C CYS A 263 7.99 -29.85 23.52
N ILE A 264 8.96 -30.34 22.78
CA ILE A 264 10.34 -29.82 22.74
C ILE A 264 10.74 -29.65 21.27
N ASP A 265 11.23 -28.46 20.90
CA ASP A 265 11.80 -28.23 19.58
C ASP A 265 13.28 -28.62 19.49
N GLU A 266 14.06 -28.33 20.55
CA GLU A 266 15.47 -28.69 20.61
C GLU A 266 15.92 -28.90 22.04
N LEU A 267 16.74 -29.94 22.25
CA LEU A 267 17.42 -30.29 23.51
C LEU A 267 18.92 -30.40 23.27
N GLU A 268 19.66 -29.40 23.69
CA GLU A 268 21.12 -29.32 23.50
C GLU A 268 21.84 -29.69 24.80
N ILE A 269 22.88 -30.48 24.70
CA ILE A 269 23.76 -30.85 25.82
C ILE A 269 25.14 -30.30 25.53
N HIS A 270 25.61 -29.40 26.40
CA HIS A 270 26.86 -28.69 26.19
C HIS A 270 28.01 -29.22 27.04
N SER A 271 29.17 -29.28 26.39
CA SER A 271 30.46 -29.53 27.01
C SER A 271 31.43 -28.47 26.55
N ARG A 272 31.86 -27.56 27.46
CA ARG A 272 32.78 -26.46 27.16
C ARG A 272 32.32 -25.62 25.96
N GLY A 273 30.99 -25.36 25.89
CA GLY A 273 30.37 -24.58 24.84
C GLY A 273 30.05 -25.30 23.53
N ALA A 274 30.45 -26.55 23.36
CA ALA A 274 30.07 -27.35 22.19
C ALA A 274 28.83 -28.22 22.49
N ASN A 275 27.84 -28.24 21.58
CA ASN A 275 26.66 -29.12 21.71
C ASN A 275 27.06 -30.57 21.37
N VAL A 276 27.31 -31.39 22.38
CA VAL A 276 27.69 -32.81 22.27
C VAL A 276 26.46 -33.74 22.19
N GLY A 277 25.26 -33.19 22.46
CA GLY A 277 23.97 -33.88 22.33
C GLY A 277 23.39 -33.89 20.91
N ALA A 278 24.01 -33.19 19.97
CA ALA A 278 23.53 -33.12 18.60
C ALA A 278 23.62 -34.47 17.87
N ALA A 279 22.65 -34.75 16.98
CA ALA A 279 22.69 -35.92 16.11
C ALA A 279 23.96 -35.95 15.23
N SER A 280 24.43 -34.80 14.78
CA SER A 280 25.67 -34.59 14.02
C SER A 280 26.93 -34.98 14.83
N ALA A 281 26.86 -34.91 16.17
CA ALA A 281 27.91 -35.36 17.07
C ALA A 281 27.85 -36.88 17.41
N GLY A 282 26.88 -37.61 16.84
CA GLY A 282 26.68 -39.05 17.03
C GLY A 282 25.77 -39.40 18.23
N ALA A 283 25.11 -38.43 18.85
CA ALA A 283 24.17 -38.73 19.93
C ALA A 283 22.85 -39.32 19.39
N LYS A 284 22.29 -40.26 20.19
CA LYS A 284 21.02 -40.92 19.86
C LYS A 284 19.94 -40.50 20.84
N VAL A 285 18.68 -40.51 20.34
CA VAL A 285 17.52 -40.10 21.15
C VAL A 285 16.52 -41.24 21.26
N THR A 286 15.86 -41.32 22.43
CA THR A 286 14.74 -42.23 22.71
C THR A 286 13.69 -41.47 23.54
N SER A 287 12.42 -41.88 23.54
CA SER A 287 11.36 -41.27 24.26
C SER A 287 10.41 -42.23 24.95
N SER A 288 9.53 -41.73 25.80
CA SER A 288 8.43 -42.47 26.43
C SER A 288 7.29 -42.81 25.45
N GLY A 289 7.33 -42.31 24.22
CA GLY A 289 6.35 -42.46 23.17
C GLY A 289 6.11 -41.14 22.45
N ASP A 290 5.84 -41.25 21.13
CA ASP A 290 5.77 -40.12 20.21
C ASP A 290 4.35 -39.94 19.70
N PHE A 291 3.89 -38.68 19.61
CA PHE A 291 2.71 -38.32 18.86
C PHE A 291 3.01 -38.47 17.36
N VAL A 292 2.26 -39.34 16.68
CA VAL A 292 2.53 -39.68 15.27
C VAL A 292 2.03 -38.56 14.36
N HIS A 293 2.95 -37.73 13.87
CA HIS A 293 2.65 -36.65 12.95
C HIS A 293 3.81 -36.37 11.99
N PRO A 294 3.59 -36.01 10.72
CA PRO A 294 4.67 -35.77 9.75
C PRO A 294 5.67 -34.68 10.16
N LEU A 295 5.21 -33.65 10.87
CA LEU A 295 6.03 -32.51 11.31
C LEU A 295 6.62 -32.66 12.72
N HIS A 296 6.12 -33.62 13.55
CA HIS A 296 6.57 -33.79 14.92
C HIS A 296 7.21 -35.17 15.07
N LYS A 297 8.53 -35.19 15.21
CA LYS A 297 9.31 -36.44 15.25
C LYS A 297 10.37 -36.36 16.33
N LEU A 298 10.69 -37.53 16.94
CA LEU A 298 11.71 -37.58 17.99
C LEU A 298 13.09 -37.11 17.52
N GLU A 299 13.48 -37.45 16.30
CA GLU A 299 14.74 -37.03 15.70
C GLU A 299 14.94 -35.51 15.55
N HIS A 300 13.91 -34.73 15.72
CA HIS A 300 13.99 -33.27 15.62
C HIS A 300 14.58 -32.61 16.88
N ILE A 301 14.55 -33.29 18.06
CA ILE A 301 14.98 -32.66 19.32
C ILE A 301 16.49 -32.41 19.40
N ASN A 302 17.29 -32.95 18.50
CA ASN A 302 18.74 -32.77 18.50
C ASN A 302 19.32 -32.62 17.08
N ASP A 303 18.53 -32.17 16.10
CA ASP A 303 18.94 -31.98 14.71
C ASP A 303 19.56 -30.61 14.42
N GLY A 304 19.58 -29.71 15.40
CA GLY A 304 20.10 -28.33 15.28
C GLY A 304 19.18 -27.38 14.56
N LYS A 305 17.89 -27.72 14.40
CA LYS A 305 16.86 -26.88 13.76
C LYS A 305 15.77 -26.58 14.76
N TYR A 306 15.19 -25.40 14.67
CA TYR A 306 14.26 -24.87 15.64
C TYR A 306 12.85 -24.72 15.08
N GLY A 307 11.89 -24.46 15.98
CA GLY A 307 10.53 -24.11 15.65
C GLY A 307 9.53 -25.26 15.74
N ASN A 308 8.25 -24.90 15.82
CA ASN A 308 7.16 -25.86 16.10
C ASN A 308 7.08 -27.00 15.07
N SER A 309 7.36 -26.77 13.78
CA SER A 309 7.35 -27.81 12.74
C SER A 309 8.56 -28.78 12.80
N ARG A 310 9.50 -28.52 13.70
CA ARG A 310 10.72 -29.28 13.93
C ARG A 310 10.83 -29.69 15.40
N SER A 311 9.74 -30.18 15.97
CA SER A 311 9.64 -30.52 17.38
C SER A 311 9.21 -31.97 17.61
N TRP A 312 9.44 -32.48 18.81
CA TRP A 312 8.84 -33.70 19.32
C TRP A 312 7.63 -33.36 20.18
N ILE A 313 6.58 -34.18 20.13
CA ILE A 313 5.41 -34.12 21.00
C ILE A 313 5.23 -35.52 21.64
N ALA A 314 4.99 -35.55 22.96
CA ALA A 314 4.76 -36.81 23.66
C ALA A 314 3.45 -37.48 23.22
N ALA A 315 3.40 -38.83 23.22
CA ALA A 315 2.17 -39.57 22.96
C ALA A 315 1.13 -39.41 24.09
N ALA A 316 1.59 -39.26 25.34
CA ALA A 316 0.71 -39.11 26.51
C ALA A 316 0.18 -37.68 26.62
N GLU A 317 -1.10 -37.52 27.02
CA GLU A 317 -1.71 -36.20 27.24
C GLU A 317 -1.05 -35.42 28.38
N ARG A 318 -0.48 -36.11 29.36
CA ARG A 318 0.25 -35.52 30.47
C ARG A 318 1.53 -36.32 30.73
N GLY A 319 2.62 -35.57 30.93
CA GLY A 319 3.94 -36.14 31.21
C GLY A 319 4.58 -36.81 29.99
N GLY A 320 5.82 -37.19 30.15
CA GLY A 320 6.64 -37.86 29.15
C GLY A 320 8.12 -37.61 29.39
N TRP A 321 8.96 -38.40 28.76
CA TRP A 321 10.41 -38.18 28.83
C TRP A 321 11.08 -38.39 27.47
N VAL A 322 12.18 -37.67 27.27
CA VAL A 322 13.15 -37.88 26.21
C VAL A 322 14.50 -38.16 26.79
N ARG A 323 15.28 -39.02 26.15
CA ARG A 323 16.63 -39.41 26.62
C ARG A 323 17.63 -39.30 25.46
N VAL A 324 18.70 -38.58 25.71
CA VAL A 324 19.84 -38.46 24.81
C VAL A 324 20.94 -39.38 25.31
N GLU A 325 21.45 -40.30 24.45
CA GLU A 325 22.63 -41.11 24.66
C GLU A 325 23.82 -40.50 23.90
N LEU A 326 24.84 -40.09 24.64
CA LEU A 326 26.10 -39.60 24.07
C LEU A 326 26.93 -40.75 23.53
N PRO A 327 27.74 -40.59 22.48
CA PRO A 327 28.52 -41.68 21.89
C PRO A 327 29.54 -42.30 22.85
N LYS A 328 29.94 -41.55 23.88
CA LYS A 328 30.81 -42.01 24.98
C LYS A 328 30.53 -41.16 26.22
N PRO A 329 30.97 -41.56 27.44
CA PRO A 329 30.94 -40.70 28.59
C PRO A 329 31.63 -39.36 28.33
N MET A 330 30.98 -38.26 28.68
CA MET A 330 31.46 -36.87 28.46
C MET A 330 31.15 -36.00 29.64
N THR A 331 32.05 -35.08 29.98
CA THR A 331 31.79 -34.06 31.00
C THR A 331 30.95 -32.96 30.39
N ILE A 332 29.76 -32.76 30.94
CA ILE A 332 28.83 -31.70 30.50
C ILE A 332 28.75 -30.60 31.57
N ASP A 333 28.45 -29.36 31.13
CA ASP A 333 28.39 -28.16 31.96
C ASP A 333 27.13 -27.31 31.75
N ALA A 334 26.33 -27.58 30.71
CA ALA A 334 25.04 -26.93 30.51
C ALA A 334 24.08 -27.79 29.66
N ILE A 335 22.79 -27.58 29.84
CA ILE A 335 21.71 -28.12 29.02
C ILE A 335 20.79 -26.99 28.61
N HIS A 336 20.53 -26.86 27.31
CA HIS A 336 19.60 -25.86 26.75
C HIS A 336 18.40 -26.58 26.15
N TRP A 337 17.21 -26.05 26.40
CA TRP A 337 15.99 -26.62 25.85
C TRP A 337 14.93 -25.53 25.60
N GLY A 338 14.04 -25.78 24.63
CA GLY A 338 12.94 -24.91 24.27
C GLY A 338 11.70 -25.70 23.86
N ARG A 339 10.54 -25.01 23.89
CA ARG A 339 9.30 -25.54 23.34
C ARG A 339 9.13 -25.11 21.87
N ASP A 340 9.45 -23.83 21.59
CA ASP A 340 9.39 -23.21 20.26
C ASP A 340 10.28 -21.96 20.25
N ARG A 341 11.49 -22.10 19.73
CA ARG A 341 12.46 -20.98 19.67
C ARG A 341 12.07 -19.87 18.70
N GLU A 342 11.11 -20.13 17.80
CA GLU A 342 10.51 -19.12 16.91
C GLU A 342 9.38 -18.34 17.57
N GLU A 343 8.96 -18.71 18.78
CA GLU A 343 7.94 -18.04 19.60
C GLU A 343 6.54 -17.95 18.94
N GLN A 344 6.23 -18.82 18.00
CA GLN A 344 4.92 -18.87 17.34
C GLN A 344 3.85 -19.47 18.28
N PHE A 345 4.27 -20.41 19.18
CA PHE A 345 3.38 -21.12 20.08
C PHE A 345 3.84 -21.00 21.54
N LYS A 346 2.90 -20.75 22.45
CA LYS A 346 3.13 -20.56 23.89
C LYS A 346 2.47 -21.63 24.76
N ASP A 347 1.82 -22.61 24.15
CA ASP A 347 1.28 -23.81 24.78
C ASP A 347 2.38 -24.87 25.00
N ARG A 348 2.11 -25.93 25.75
CA ARG A 348 2.94 -27.13 25.92
C ARG A 348 4.35 -26.89 26.48
N VAL A 349 4.57 -25.77 27.15
CA VAL A 349 5.82 -25.46 27.84
C VAL A 349 5.96 -26.36 29.06
N ALA A 350 7.10 -27.04 29.23
CA ALA A 350 7.37 -27.84 30.43
C ALA A 350 7.52 -26.95 31.67
N ILE A 351 6.49 -26.90 32.53
CA ILE A 351 6.45 -26.08 33.73
C ILE A 351 6.87 -26.84 34.99
N ASP A 352 6.72 -28.16 34.97
CA ASP A 352 7.25 -29.06 35.99
C ASP A 352 8.07 -30.16 35.30
N TYR A 353 9.34 -30.28 35.69
CA TYR A 353 10.29 -31.19 35.04
C TYR A 353 11.47 -31.53 35.94
N ARG A 354 12.17 -32.65 35.59
CA ARG A 354 13.49 -32.97 36.07
C ARG A 354 14.40 -33.42 34.94
N ILE A 355 15.68 -33.07 35.03
CA ILE A 355 16.73 -33.51 34.14
C ILE A 355 17.74 -34.34 34.94
N GLU A 356 18.04 -35.53 34.49
CA GLU A 356 18.85 -36.52 35.19
C GLU A 356 19.98 -36.99 34.27
N GLY A 357 21.15 -37.24 34.85
CA GLY A 357 22.31 -37.78 34.16
C GLY A 357 22.64 -39.19 34.66
N SER A 358 23.19 -40.03 33.81
CA SER A 358 23.61 -41.38 34.14
C SER A 358 24.83 -41.80 33.32
N LEU A 359 25.70 -42.68 33.87
CA LEU A 359 26.79 -43.32 33.16
C LEU A 359 26.40 -44.70 32.58
N ASP A 360 25.51 -45.42 33.27
CA ASP A 360 25.12 -46.80 32.94
C ASP A 360 23.69 -46.91 32.35
N GLY A 361 22.87 -45.84 32.44
CA GLY A 361 21.47 -45.82 31.98
C GLY A 361 20.49 -46.42 33.00
N GLU A 362 20.98 -46.86 34.16
CA GLU A 362 20.20 -47.46 35.24
C GLU A 362 20.17 -46.56 36.50
N SER A 363 21.35 -46.08 36.93
CA SER A 363 21.54 -45.22 38.07
C SER A 363 21.48 -43.73 37.64
N TRP A 364 20.50 -42.97 38.13
CA TRP A 364 20.25 -41.61 37.72
C TRP A 364 20.55 -40.60 38.81
N THR A 365 21.28 -39.55 38.45
CA THR A 365 21.56 -38.40 39.36
C THR A 365 20.81 -37.19 38.84
N LEU A 366 20.10 -36.48 39.74
CA LEU A 366 19.40 -35.26 39.40
C LEU A 366 20.41 -34.16 39.08
N LEU A 367 20.27 -33.56 37.88
CA LEU A 367 21.09 -32.48 37.38
C LEU A 367 20.40 -31.12 37.52
N ALA A 368 19.12 -31.05 37.15
CA ALA A 368 18.30 -29.85 37.25
C ALA A 368 16.81 -30.21 37.37
N SER A 369 16.00 -29.29 37.90
CA SER A 369 14.55 -29.45 37.97
C SER A 369 13.83 -28.09 37.99
N ALA A 370 12.50 -28.12 37.92
CA ALA A 370 11.65 -26.95 38.07
C ALA A 370 11.53 -26.46 39.53
N ALA A 371 11.94 -27.27 40.51
CA ALA A 371 11.69 -27.01 41.94
C ALA A 371 12.33 -25.72 42.47
N ASP A 372 13.37 -25.23 41.85
CA ASP A 372 14.07 -23.99 42.21
C ASP A 372 13.77 -22.82 41.25
N ARG A 373 12.72 -22.95 40.44
CA ARG A 373 12.23 -21.88 39.54
C ARG A 373 11.00 -21.16 40.11
N GLN A 374 10.83 -19.92 39.72
CA GLN A 374 9.58 -19.19 39.97
C GLN A 374 8.43 -19.82 39.15
N PRO A 375 7.17 -19.73 39.62
CA PRO A 375 6.02 -20.24 38.90
C PRO A 375 5.91 -19.64 37.51
N PHE A 376 5.52 -20.44 36.51
CA PHE A 376 5.27 -19.99 35.14
C PHE A 376 4.06 -19.05 35.08
N ASP A 377 4.20 -17.88 34.49
CA ASP A 377 3.12 -16.90 34.24
C ASP A 377 3.08 -16.58 32.76
N PRO A 378 2.06 -17.03 32.00
CA PRO A 378 1.96 -16.81 30.55
C PRO A 378 1.74 -15.32 30.17
N ALA A 379 1.34 -14.48 31.10
CA ALA A 379 1.10 -13.05 30.87
C ALA A 379 2.36 -12.18 31.02
N LYS A 380 3.46 -12.75 31.53
CA LYS A 380 4.71 -12.01 31.74
C LYS A 380 5.84 -12.59 30.90
N PRO A 381 6.29 -11.90 29.82
CA PRO A 381 7.53 -12.27 29.15
C PRO A 381 8.71 -12.17 30.15
N ALA A 382 9.71 -13.04 29.98
CA ALA A 382 10.92 -13.05 30.79
C ALA A 382 11.67 -11.71 30.68
N ALA A 383 11.34 -10.78 31.57
CA ALA A 383 12.08 -9.54 31.74
C ALA A 383 13.15 -9.72 32.81
N PRO A 384 14.31 -9.10 32.70
CA PRO A 384 15.31 -9.11 33.75
C PRO A 384 14.65 -8.60 35.06
N ILE A 385 14.77 -9.39 36.12
CA ILE A 385 14.22 -9.02 37.43
C ILE A 385 15.29 -8.19 38.12
N TYR A 386 14.91 -6.96 38.51
CA TYR A 386 15.73 -6.07 39.29
C TYR A 386 15.31 -6.10 40.74
N ASP A 387 16.26 -6.19 41.69
CA ASP A 387 16.03 -6.11 43.11
C ASP A 387 16.46 -4.73 43.60
N PHE A 388 15.54 -3.76 43.53
CA PHE A 388 15.81 -2.40 43.95
C PHE A 388 15.75 -2.26 45.48
N ASP A 389 15.05 -3.15 46.18
CA ASP A 389 14.82 -3.06 47.62
C ASP A 389 16.05 -3.51 48.41
N ALA A 390 17.01 -4.18 47.76
CA ALA A 390 18.31 -4.50 48.33
C ALA A 390 19.28 -3.32 48.42
N PHE A 391 18.88 -2.13 47.91
CA PHE A 391 19.72 -0.94 47.83
C PHE A 391 19.16 0.23 48.65
N PRO A 392 20.00 1.21 49.06
CA PRO A 392 19.53 2.43 49.73
C PRO A 392 18.43 3.13 48.92
N PRO A 393 17.48 3.82 49.58
CA PRO A 393 16.30 4.39 48.93
C PRO A 393 16.59 5.31 47.73
N GLU A 394 17.64 6.12 47.83
CA GLU A 394 18.05 7.02 46.71
C GLU A 394 18.62 6.25 45.53
N GLU A 395 19.40 5.20 45.75
CA GLU A 395 19.90 4.35 44.67
C GLU A 395 18.80 3.52 44.03
N ALA A 396 17.90 2.97 44.85
CA ALA A 396 16.71 2.24 44.37
C ALA A 396 15.82 3.11 43.46
N LYS A 397 15.69 4.39 43.82
CA LYS A 397 14.95 5.39 43.00
C LYS A 397 15.62 5.57 41.64
N LEU A 398 16.92 5.80 41.61
CA LEU A 398 17.68 5.93 40.33
C LEU A 398 17.59 4.66 39.46
N GLY A 399 17.56 3.47 40.11
CA GLY A 399 17.35 2.21 39.41
C GLY A 399 15.97 2.12 38.73
N ARG A 400 14.89 2.47 39.47
CA ARG A 400 13.52 2.50 38.93
C ARG A 400 13.35 3.52 37.78
N GLU A 401 13.97 4.70 37.91
CA GLU A 401 13.98 5.71 36.87
C GLU A 401 14.71 5.20 35.60
N ALA A 402 15.86 4.53 35.78
CA ALA A 402 16.59 3.92 34.66
C ALA A 402 15.79 2.79 33.98
N GLN A 403 14.99 2.01 34.73
CA GLN A 403 14.12 0.98 34.17
C GLN A 403 12.98 1.58 33.33
N THR A 404 12.35 2.62 33.85
CA THR A 404 11.30 3.35 33.10
C THR A 404 11.87 3.94 31.81
N ARG A 405 13.04 4.59 31.94
CA ARG A 405 13.73 5.17 30.77
C ARG A 405 14.12 4.12 29.72
N LEU A 406 14.58 2.95 30.15
CA LEU A 406 14.91 1.84 29.24
C LEU A 406 13.68 1.37 28.47
N ALA A 407 12.51 1.26 29.13
CA ALA A 407 11.27 0.88 28.48
C ALA A 407 10.84 1.91 27.44
N GLU A 408 10.88 3.21 27.76
CA GLU A 408 10.58 4.30 26.84
C GLU A 408 11.52 4.30 25.61
N LEU A 409 12.85 4.21 25.84
CA LEU A 409 13.84 4.19 24.77
C LEU A 409 13.68 2.97 23.87
N THR A 410 13.38 1.81 24.44
CA THR A 410 13.18 0.56 23.69
C THR A 410 11.91 0.64 22.83
N ALA A 411 10.82 1.18 23.38
CA ALA A 411 9.58 1.40 22.63
C ALA A 411 9.79 2.41 21.47
N ARG A 412 10.48 3.53 21.74
CA ARG A 412 10.81 4.52 20.71
C ARG A 412 11.69 3.93 19.63
N ARG A 413 12.74 3.19 20.01
CA ARG A 413 13.60 2.50 19.05
C ARG A 413 12.82 1.53 18.16
N ALA A 414 11.93 0.74 18.76
CA ALA A 414 11.11 -0.22 18.01
C ALA A 414 10.20 0.50 16.99
N SER A 415 9.58 1.62 17.37
CA SER A 415 8.72 2.40 16.48
C SER A 415 9.49 3.03 15.31
N ILE A 416 10.75 3.44 15.53
CA ILE A 416 11.61 4.05 14.50
C ILE A 416 12.29 2.99 13.62
N ALA A 417 12.65 1.85 14.21
CA ALA A 417 13.35 0.77 13.51
C ALA A 417 12.43 -0.13 12.68
N ALA A 418 11.12 -0.09 12.92
CA ALA A 418 10.17 -0.83 12.10
C ALA A 418 10.24 -0.29 10.66
N PRO A 419 10.52 -1.15 9.66
CA PRO A 419 10.51 -0.69 8.27
C PRO A 419 9.12 -0.19 7.92
N PRO A 420 9.01 0.94 7.20
CA PRO A 420 7.71 1.42 6.76
C PRO A 420 7.06 0.36 5.87
N LEU A 421 5.76 0.14 6.07
CA LEU A 421 4.98 -0.79 5.27
C LEU A 421 4.31 -0.06 4.11
N ALA A 422 4.18 -0.72 2.96
CA ALA A 422 3.37 -0.26 1.84
C ALA A 422 2.47 -1.39 1.33
N TYR A 423 1.24 -1.06 0.93
CA TYR A 423 0.31 -2.02 0.35
C TYR A 423 0.66 -2.25 -1.13
N ILE A 424 1.66 -3.09 -1.35
CA ILE A 424 2.30 -3.33 -2.66
C ILE A 424 2.39 -4.81 -3.03
N GLY A 425 1.67 -5.65 -2.30
CA GLY A 425 1.59 -7.09 -2.51
C GLY A 425 2.81 -7.87 -2.04
N ASN A 426 2.57 -9.14 -1.82
CA ASN A 426 3.58 -10.15 -1.54
C ASN A 426 3.67 -11.11 -2.73
N PHE A 427 4.85 -11.70 -2.94
CA PHE A 427 5.11 -12.57 -4.09
C PHE A 427 5.59 -13.93 -3.62
N VAL A 428 4.93 -14.99 -4.09
CA VAL A 428 5.27 -16.36 -3.77
C VAL A 428 5.45 -17.16 -5.07
N GLN A 429 6.30 -18.17 -5.06
CA GLN A 429 6.42 -19.05 -6.22
C GLN A 429 5.09 -19.81 -6.41
N PRO A 430 4.40 -19.63 -7.54
CA PRO A 430 3.11 -20.28 -7.78
C PRO A 430 3.30 -21.74 -8.21
N GLY A 431 2.27 -22.54 -7.97
CA GLY A 431 2.12 -23.85 -8.58
C GLY A 431 1.73 -23.78 -10.06
N PRO A 432 1.49 -24.95 -10.70
CA PRO A 432 1.06 -25.01 -12.09
C PRO A 432 -0.28 -24.30 -12.32
N THR A 433 -0.41 -23.64 -13.45
CA THR A 433 -1.65 -23.00 -13.88
C THR A 433 -2.30 -23.83 -14.98
N HIS A 434 -3.60 -24.06 -14.87
CA HIS A 434 -4.37 -24.85 -15.83
C HIS A 434 -5.42 -23.98 -16.53
N ARG A 435 -5.65 -24.23 -17.80
CA ARG A 435 -6.83 -23.71 -18.49
C ARG A 435 -8.08 -24.32 -17.86
N LEU A 436 -9.07 -23.49 -17.54
CA LEU A 436 -10.32 -23.93 -16.93
C LEU A 436 -11.43 -24.10 -17.98
N TYR A 437 -12.17 -25.18 -17.89
CA TYR A 437 -13.34 -25.36 -18.77
C TYR A 437 -14.40 -24.33 -18.44
N ARG A 438 -14.71 -23.44 -19.38
CA ARG A 438 -15.66 -22.33 -19.22
C ARG A 438 -15.39 -21.44 -18.00
N GLY A 439 -14.15 -21.33 -17.58
CA GLY A 439 -13.78 -20.53 -16.41
C GLY A 439 -14.10 -21.16 -15.05
N GLU A 440 -14.55 -22.43 -15.03
CA GLU A 440 -14.94 -23.13 -13.81
C GLU A 440 -13.71 -23.65 -13.03
N PRO A 441 -13.47 -23.18 -11.79
CA PRO A 441 -12.27 -23.54 -11.03
C PRO A 441 -12.12 -25.04 -10.74
N ASN A 442 -13.24 -25.78 -10.62
CA ASN A 442 -13.25 -27.22 -10.39
C ASN A 442 -13.10 -28.05 -11.68
N ALA A 443 -12.97 -27.42 -12.84
CA ALA A 443 -12.85 -28.11 -14.11
C ALA A 443 -11.51 -27.78 -14.82
N PRO A 444 -10.35 -28.05 -14.22
CA PRO A 444 -9.05 -27.82 -14.85
C PRO A 444 -8.86 -28.72 -16.07
N ARG A 445 -8.21 -28.18 -17.08
CA ARG A 445 -7.79 -28.84 -18.31
C ARG A 445 -6.27 -28.94 -18.35
N GLU A 446 -5.67 -28.83 -19.51
CA GLU A 446 -4.22 -28.87 -19.68
C GLU A 446 -3.51 -27.73 -18.91
N GLU A 447 -2.31 -28.00 -18.48
CA GLU A 447 -1.39 -27.01 -17.93
C GLU A 447 -0.98 -26.02 -19.01
N VAL A 448 -0.87 -24.75 -18.65
CA VAL A 448 -0.44 -23.69 -19.57
C VAL A 448 0.81 -22.99 -19.01
N PRO A 449 1.81 -22.72 -19.85
CA PRO A 449 3.00 -22.00 -19.44
C PRO A 449 2.71 -20.51 -19.21
N PRO A 450 3.48 -19.83 -18.34
CA PRO A 450 3.41 -18.38 -18.24
C PRO A 450 3.75 -17.72 -19.60
N GLY A 451 2.94 -16.74 -20.00
CA GLY A 451 3.09 -16.10 -21.29
C GLY A 451 2.18 -14.91 -21.49
N ALA A 452 2.15 -14.35 -22.73
CA ALA A 452 1.32 -13.23 -23.10
C ALA A 452 0.43 -13.55 -24.31
N ILE A 453 -0.15 -12.52 -24.94
CA ILE A 453 -1.06 -12.65 -26.08
C ILE A 453 -0.24 -12.92 -27.34
N ARG A 454 -0.27 -14.16 -27.83
CA ARG A 454 0.58 -14.64 -28.94
C ARG A 454 0.31 -13.93 -30.26
N SER A 455 -0.91 -13.46 -30.48
CA SER A 455 -1.25 -12.73 -31.70
C SER A 455 -0.58 -11.36 -31.83
N LEU A 456 -0.06 -10.79 -30.73
CA LEU A 456 0.73 -9.57 -30.77
C LEU A 456 2.23 -9.87 -30.95
N THR A 457 2.80 -10.62 -30.04
CA THR A 457 4.18 -11.09 -30.07
C THR A 457 4.31 -12.29 -29.14
N ASP A 458 5.05 -13.33 -29.53
CA ASP A 458 5.18 -14.52 -28.68
C ASP A 458 6.01 -14.22 -27.44
N LEU A 459 5.43 -14.54 -26.29
CA LEU A 459 6.09 -14.63 -25.00
C LEU A 459 5.65 -15.92 -24.33
N THR A 460 6.55 -16.87 -24.20
CA THR A 460 6.29 -18.13 -23.50
C THR A 460 7.49 -18.44 -22.61
N LEU A 461 7.25 -18.69 -21.33
CA LEU A 461 8.26 -18.99 -20.34
C LEU A 461 8.15 -20.46 -19.90
N PRO A 462 9.22 -21.06 -19.33
CA PRO A 462 9.13 -22.36 -18.69
C PRO A 462 8.09 -22.37 -17.55
N ASN A 463 7.41 -23.52 -17.34
CA ASN A 463 6.39 -23.65 -16.31
C ASN A 463 6.92 -23.38 -14.89
N ASP A 464 8.19 -23.69 -14.65
CA ASP A 464 8.90 -23.48 -13.39
C ASP A 464 9.63 -22.12 -13.29
N ALA A 465 9.45 -21.24 -14.28
CA ALA A 465 10.07 -19.91 -14.23
C ALA A 465 9.80 -19.22 -12.90
N PRO A 466 10.80 -18.59 -12.26
CA PRO A 466 10.63 -17.87 -11.02
C PRO A 466 9.56 -16.77 -11.13
N GLU A 467 8.77 -16.59 -10.09
CA GLU A 467 7.63 -15.65 -10.06
C GLU A 467 8.03 -14.23 -10.55
N GLN A 468 9.11 -13.69 -9.99
CA GLN A 468 9.60 -12.34 -10.33
C GLN A 468 10.01 -12.25 -11.81
N GLN A 469 10.60 -13.29 -12.37
CA GLN A 469 11.00 -13.33 -13.79
C GLN A 469 9.78 -13.35 -14.72
N ARG A 470 8.68 -14.01 -14.30
CA ARG A 470 7.42 -14.00 -15.07
C ARG A 470 6.91 -12.58 -15.25
N ARG A 471 6.80 -11.80 -14.16
CA ARG A 471 6.33 -10.40 -14.20
C ARG A 471 7.29 -9.50 -14.98
N LEU A 472 8.59 -9.67 -14.78
CA LEU A 472 9.61 -8.90 -15.51
C LEU A 472 9.56 -9.16 -17.02
N ALA A 473 9.35 -10.40 -17.44
CA ALA A 473 9.22 -10.76 -18.84
C ALA A 473 7.97 -10.14 -19.48
N LEU A 474 6.81 -10.18 -18.78
CA LEU A 474 5.59 -9.51 -19.24
C LEU A 474 5.80 -8.00 -19.33
N ALA A 475 6.43 -7.38 -18.33
CA ALA A 475 6.70 -5.95 -18.34
C ALA A 475 7.53 -5.54 -19.55
N LYS A 476 8.62 -6.26 -19.84
CA LYS A 476 9.45 -6.05 -21.03
C LYS A 476 8.67 -6.24 -22.32
N TRP A 477 7.81 -7.24 -22.41
CA TRP A 477 6.95 -7.51 -23.57
C TRP A 477 5.95 -6.37 -23.81
N ILE A 478 5.37 -5.79 -22.74
CA ILE A 478 4.42 -4.66 -22.86
C ILE A 478 5.14 -3.40 -23.39
N VAL A 479 6.34 -3.12 -22.91
CA VAL A 479 7.08 -1.89 -23.29
C VAL A 479 8.03 -2.11 -24.47
N ASP A 480 8.00 -3.26 -25.12
CA ASP A 480 8.78 -3.51 -26.33
C ASP A 480 8.36 -2.50 -27.41
N PRO A 481 9.29 -1.79 -28.04
CA PRO A 481 8.98 -0.86 -29.14
C PRO A 481 8.22 -1.50 -30.31
N ALA A 482 8.32 -2.81 -30.49
CA ALA A 482 7.56 -3.56 -31.47
C ALA A 482 6.10 -3.77 -31.08
N ASN A 483 5.73 -3.55 -29.80
CA ASN A 483 4.33 -3.63 -29.36
C ASN A 483 3.56 -2.40 -29.86
N PRO A 484 2.59 -2.57 -30.77
CA PRO A 484 1.91 -1.44 -31.40
C PRO A 484 0.90 -0.75 -30.48
N LEU A 485 0.48 -1.38 -29.38
CA LEU A 485 -0.62 -0.91 -28.54
C LEU A 485 -0.17 0.05 -27.44
N THR A 486 0.86 -0.29 -26.70
CA THR A 486 1.26 0.47 -25.50
C THR A 486 1.48 1.96 -25.77
N PRO A 487 2.25 2.38 -26.79
CA PRO A 487 2.43 3.81 -27.10
C PRO A 487 1.12 4.49 -27.52
N ARG A 488 0.31 3.82 -28.36
CA ARG A 488 -0.97 4.37 -28.83
C ARG A 488 -1.97 4.57 -27.68
N VAL A 489 -2.02 3.63 -26.77
CA VAL A 489 -2.94 3.67 -25.61
C VAL A 489 -2.64 4.85 -24.70
N ILE A 490 -1.37 5.03 -24.30
CA ILE A 490 -1.03 6.15 -23.41
C ILE A 490 -1.17 7.51 -24.11
N VAL A 491 -0.75 7.62 -25.37
CA VAL A 491 -0.90 8.84 -26.17
C VAL A 491 -2.38 9.22 -26.29
N ASN A 492 -3.25 8.25 -26.57
CA ASN A 492 -4.69 8.46 -26.62
C ASN A 492 -5.28 8.95 -25.28
N ARG A 493 -4.79 8.45 -24.16
CA ARG A 493 -5.22 8.89 -22.83
C ARG A 493 -4.77 10.31 -22.52
N ILE A 494 -3.53 10.67 -22.88
CA ILE A 494 -3.03 12.03 -22.72
C ILE A 494 -3.82 13.00 -23.62
N TRP A 495 -4.13 12.57 -24.85
CA TRP A 495 -5.01 13.35 -25.75
C TRP A 495 -6.41 13.55 -25.15
N GLN A 496 -7.03 12.48 -24.64
CA GLN A 496 -8.31 12.55 -23.93
C GLN A 496 -8.25 13.49 -22.70
N PHE A 497 -7.16 13.47 -21.96
CA PHE A 497 -6.96 14.36 -20.83
C PHE A 497 -7.04 15.84 -21.25
N HIS A 498 -6.43 16.21 -22.37
CA HIS A 498 -6.47 17.57 -22.90
C HIS A 498 -7.83 17.95 -23.48
N PHE A 499 -8.40 17.10 -24.31
CA PHE A 499 -9.58 17.44 -25.12
C PHE A 499 -10.90 16.83 -24.63
N GLY A 500 -10.81 15.93 -23.63
CA GLY A 500 -11.98 15.29 -23.03
C GLY A 500 -12.50 14.06 -23.74
N SER A 501 -12.09 13.83 -24.99
CA SER A 501 -12.28 12.59 -25.75
C SER A 501 -10.96 12.18 -26.39
N GLY A 502 -10.70 10.87 -26.42
CA GLY A 502 -9.53 10.32 -27.09
C GLY A 502 -9.67 10.38 -28.61
N ILE A 503 -8.58 10.26 -29.35
CA ILE A 503 -8.59 9.99 -30.77
C ILE A 503 -9.36 8.68 -31.04
N VAL A 504 -9.12 7.66 -30.20
CA VAL A 504 -9.99 6.49 -30.01
C VAL A 504 -10.90 6.78 -28.82
N ASP A 505 -12.23 6.83 -29.03
CA ASP A 505 -13.18 7.23 -27.98
C ASP A 505 -13.46 6.13 -26.94
N THR A 506 -13.04 4.91 -27.21
CA THR A 506 -13.03 3.76 -26.31
C THR A 506 -11.61 3.54 -25.74
N PRO A 507 -11.15 4.32 -24.73
CA PRO A 507 -9.75 4.34 -24.32
C PRO A 507 -9.26 3.05 -23.65
N SER A 508 -10.16 2.12 -23.33
CA SER A 508 -9.86 0.79 -22.79
C SER A 508 -10.11 -0.35 -23.78
N ASP A 509 -10.52 -0.02 -25.02
CA ASP A 509 -10.79 -1.00 -26.05
C ASP A 509 -10.33 -0.48 -27.42
N PHE A 510 -9.14 -0.94 -27.82
CA PHE A 510 -8.51 -0.74 -29.12
C PHE A 510 -8.70 -1.96 -30.02
N GLY A 511 -9.44 -2.96 -29.53
CA GLY A 511 -9.80 -4.17 -30.29
C GLY A 511 -10.92 -3.92 -31.29
N ALA A 512 -11.40 -5.00 -31.88
CA ALA A 512 -12.41 -4.94 -32.95
C ALA A 512 -13.78 -4.40 -32.48
N SER A 513 -14.05 -4.38 -31.17
CA SER A 513 -15.28 -3.79 -30.59
C SER A 513 -15.12 -2.31 -30.25
N GLY A 514 -13.90 -1.79 -30.26
CA GLY A 514 -13.60 -0.38 -30.00
C GLY A 514 -14.00 0.53 -31.15
N THR A 515 -14.04 1.83 -30.87
CA THR A 515 -14.29 2.84 -31.92
C THR A 515 -13.05 3.06 -32.78
N PRO A 516 -13.18 3.20 -34.11
CA PRO A 516 -12.06 3.60 -34.94
C PRO A 516 -11.48 4.97 -34.50
N PRO A 517 -10.20 5.20 -34.67
CA PRO A 517 -9.59 6.49 -34.40
C PRO A 517 -10.15 7.57 -35.35
N SER A 518 -10.47 8.75 -34.80
CA SER A 518 -10.92 9.90 -35.61
C SER A 518 -9.81 10.44 -36.54
N HIS A 519 -8.56 10.29 -36.13
CA HIS A 519 -7.36 10.75 -36.84
C HIS A 519 -6.27 9.68 -36.74
N PRO A 520 -6.32 8.60 -37.56
CA PRO A 520 -5.43 7.45 -37.41
C PRO A 520 -3.95 7.83 -37.62
N GLU A 521 -3.64 8.62 -38.61
CA GLU A 521 -2.27 9.05 -38.91
C GLU A 521 -1.68 9.91 -37.79
N LEU A 522 -2.51 10.76 -37.16
CA LEU A 522 -2.09 11.56 -36.01
C LEU A 522 -1.79 10.65 -34.80
N LEU A 523 -2.62 9.65 -34.54
CA LEU A 523 -2.40 8.70 -33.44
C LEU A 523 -1.08 7.94 -33.63
N ASP A 524 -0.84 7.46 -34.85
CA ASP A 524 0.37 6.73 -35.20
C ASP A 524 1.62 7.61 -35.11
N TRP A 525 1.53 8.84 -35.60
CA TRP A 525 2.64 9.80 -35.56
C TRP A 525 2.96 10.18 -34.10
N LEU A 526 1.95 10.50 -33.30
CA LEU A 526 2.14 10.82 -31.86
C LEU A 526 2.73 9.66 -31.10
N ALA A 527 2.30 8.42 -31.37
CA ALA A 527 2.83 7.22 -30.73
C ALA A 527 4.32 7.00 -31.11
N ALA A 528 4.67 7.15 -32.38
CA ALA A 528 6.05 7.05 -32.85
C ALA A 528 6.93 8.16 -32.24
N GLU A 529 6.45 9.40 -32.22
CA GLU A 529 7.14 10.55 -31.62
C GLU A 529 7.34 10.39 -30.11
N PHE A 530 6.35 9.85 -29.41
CA PHE A 530 6.44 9.57 -27.99
C PHE A 530 7.58 8.57 -27.67
N VAL A 531 7.68 7.49 -28.46
CA VAL A 531 8.79 6.53 -28.33
C VAL A 531 10.12 7.19 -28.67
N ARG A 532 10.17 7.92 -29.81
CA ARG A 532 11.39 8.62 -30.31
C ARG A 532 11.91 9.66 -29.30
N SER A 533 11.01 10.35 -28.59
CA SER A 533 11.35 11.37 -27.59
C SER A 533 11.69 10.78 -26.21
N GLY A 534 11.87 9.46 -26.11
CA GLY A 534 12.31 8.78 -24.89
C GLY A 534 11.20 8.48 -23.91
N TRP A 535 9.96 8.26 -24.36
CA TRP A 535 8.81 7.92 -23.54
C TRP A 535 8.44 9.00 -22.49
N SER A 536 8.75 10.26 -22.76
CA SER A 536 8.47 11.40 -21.88
C SER A 536 7.03 11.87 -22.03
N ILE A 537 6.25 11.79 -20.94
CA ILE A 537 4.88 12.29 -20.92
C ILE A 537 4.87 13.83 -20.95
N LYS A 538 5.81 14.49 -20.24
CA LYS A 538 5.91 15.95 -20.30
C LYS A 538 6.24 16.47 -21.70
N GLN A 539 7.06 15.74 -22.46
CA GLN A 539 7.34 16.11 -23.83
C GLN A 539 6.08 16.01 -24.73
N LEU A 540 5.26 14.98 -24.52
CA LEU A 540 3.97 14.85 -25.22
C LEU A 540 3.02 16.00 -24.84
N HIS A 541 2.97 16.39 -23.57
CA HIS A 541 2.21 17.58 -23.15
C HIS A 541 2.70 18.85 -23.81
N ARG A 542 4.03 19.10 -23.88
CA ARG A 542 4.60 20.26 -24.57
C ARG A 542 4.15 20.33 -26.02
N LEU A 543 4.20 19.21 -26.72
CA LEU A 543 3.80 19.11 -28.10
C LEU A 543 2.33 19.50 -28.29
N ILE A 544 1.45 18.97 -27.46
CA ILE A 544 0.01 19.25 -27.50
C ILE A 544 -0.28 20.71 -27.12
N LEU A 545 0.27 21.18 -26.01
CA LEU A 545 0.01 22.53 -25.46
C LEU A 545 0.48 23.65 -26.40
N ASN A 546 1.57 23.44 -27.16
CA ASN A 546 2.09 24.40 -28.13
C ASN A 546 1.44 24.29 -29.49
N SER A 547 0.47 23.38 -29.68
CA SER A 547 -0.23 23.23 -30.97
C SER A 547 -1.34 24.26 -31.14
N GLY A 548 -1.61 24.64 -32.41
CA GLY A 548 -2.73 25.50 -32.77
C GLY A 548 -4.09 24.91 -32.37
N VAL A 549 -4.22 23.58 -32.33
CA VAL A 549 -5.44 22.88 -31.94
C VAL A 549 -5.77 23.16 -30.46
N TRP A 550 -4.77 23.19 -29.58
CA TRP A 550 -5.00 23.43 -28.15
C TRP A 550 -5.34 24.90 -27.86
N SER A 551 -4.80 25.82 -28.60
CA SER A 551 -5.01 27.28 -28.44
C SER A 551 -6.31 27.82 -29.05
N GLN A 552 -7.08 27.00 -29.77
CA GLN A 552 -8.34 27.40 -30.38
C GLN A 552 -9.35 27.95 -29.34
N ALA A 553 -10.19 28.89 -29.79
CA ALA A 553 -11.33 29.37 -29.01
C ALA A 553 -12.36 28.24 -28.81
N SER A 554 -13.14 28.37 -27.73
CA SER A 554 -14.23 27.42 -27.41
C SER A 554 -15.60 27.88 -27.95
N LEU A 555 -15.66 29.07 -28.53
CA LEU A 555 -16.91 29.65 -29.03
C LEU A 555 -17.52 28.79 -30.16
N PRO A 556 -18.83 28.59 -30.15
CA PRO A 556 -19.51 27.83 -31.17
C PRO A 556 -19.54 28.63 -32.50
N ARG A 557 -19.50 27.91 -33.61
CA ARG A 557 -19.76 28.39 -34.95
C ARG A 557 -20.85 27.53 -35.59
N ASP A 558 -21.78 28.13 -36.27
CA ASP A 558 -22.95 27.45 -36.82
C ASP A 558 -22.61 26.34 -37.82
N ASP A 559 -21.60 26.56 -38.65
CA ASP A 559 -21.08 25.55 -39.61
C ASP A 559 -20.46 24.35 -38.85
N GLY A 560 -19.63 24.61 -37.87
CA GLY A 560 -19.01 23.59 -37.04
C GLY A 560 -20.04 22.79 -36.22
N MET A 561 -21.02 23.48 -35.63
CA MET A 561 -22.10 22.81 -34.89
C MET A 561 -22.96 21.91 -35.77
N ARG A 562 -23.18 22.28 -37.05
CA ARG A 562 -23.92 21.43 -37.99
C ARG A 562 -23.10 20.21 -38.45
N ALA A 563 -21.80 20.39 -38.63
CA ALA A 563 -20.92 19.34 -39.16
C ALA A 563 -20.47 18.34 -38.05
N ASP A 564 -20.16 18.85 -36.88
CA ASP A 564 -19.57 18.08 -35.77
C ASP A 564 -19.93 18.73 -34.43
N ALA A 565 -21.18 18.58 -33.97
CA ALA A 565 -21.67 19.19 -32.75
C ALA A 565 -20.87 18.76 -31.49
N SER A 566 -20.32 17.55 -31.48
CA SER A 566 -19.49 17.01 -30.39
C SER A 566 -18.05 17.51 -30.40
N SER A 567 -17.63 18.27 -31.43
CA SER A 567 -16.28 18.77 -31.62
C SER A 567 -15.20 17.67 -31.65
N ARG A 568 -15.55 16.47 -32.16
CA ARG A 568 -14.65 15.33 -32.32
C ARG A 568 -13.50 15.61 -33.28
N LEU A 569 -13.75 16.43 -34.30
CA LEU A 569 -12.76 16.85 -35.28
C LEU A 569 -12.00 18.13 -34.87
N LEU A 570 -12.22 18.58 -33.62
CA LEU A 570 -11.50 19.68 -33.00
C LEU A 570 -11.52 20.99 -33.79
N TRP A 571 -12.66 21.34 -34.39
CA TRP A 571 -12.89 22.63 -35.04
C TRP A 571 -12.96 23.80 -34.05
N ARG A 572 -13.08 23.51 -32.78
CA ARG A 572 -12.94 24.42 -31.60
C ARG A 572 -12.33 23.62 -30.45
N PHE A 573 -11.85 24.31 -29.42
CA PHE A 573 -11.54 23.64 -28.14
C PHE A 573 -12.85 23.19 -27.46
N PRO A 574 -13.02 21.91 -27.10
CA PRO A 574 -14.27 21.39 -26.52
C PRO A 574 -14.47 21.95 -25.11
N PRO A 575 -15.47 22.80 -24.86
CA PRO A 575 -15.79 23.25 -23.49
C PRO A 575 -16.30 22.06 -22.68
N ARG A 576 -15.95 22.02 -21.40
CA ARG A 576 -16.36 20.92 -20.51
C ARG A 576 -16.44 21.34 -19.08
N ARG A 577 -17.31 20.66 -18.30
CA ARG A 577 -17.36 20.81 -16.86
C ARG A 577 -16.07 20.26 -16.23
N LEU A 578 -15.61 20.92 -15.17
CA LEU A 578 -14.54 20.42 -14.29
C LEU A 578 -14.97 19.13 -13.60
N ASP A 579 -14.00 18.30 -13.26
CA ASP A 579 -14.21 17.12 -12.40
C ASP A 579 -14.36 17.55 -10.91
N ALA A 580 -14.81 16.61 -10.10
CA ALA A 580 -15.06 16.83 -8.68
C ALA A 580 -13.86 17.41 -7.93
N GLU A 581 -12.68 16.86 -8.19
CA GLU A 581 -11.43 17.28 -7.57
C GLU A 581 -11.09 18.72 -7.91
N SER A 582 -11.19 19.10 -9.18
CA SER A 582 -10.91 20.47 -9.61
C SER A 582 -11.93 21.49 -9.09
N ILE A 583 -13.21 21.10 -8.97
CA ILE A 583 -14.25 21.98 -8.38
C ILE A 583 -13.93 22.20 -6.90
N ARG A 584 -13.74 21.13 -6.13
CA ARG A 584 -13.48 21.21 -4.70
C ARG A 584 -12.19 21.98 -4.40
N ASP A 585 -11.11 21.61 -5.06
CA ASP A 585 -9.80 22.21 -4.85
C ASP A 585 -9.80 23.68 -5.31
N GLY A 586 -10.54 23.99 -6.38
CA GLY A 586 -10.78 25.36 -6.83
C GLY A 586 -11.51 26.20 -5.81
N VAL A 587 -12.57 25.66 -5.18
CA VAL A 587 -13.30 26.33 -4.09
C VAL A 587 -12.36 26.65 -2.93
N LEU A 588 -11.59 25.69 -2.46
CA LEU A 588 -10.62 25.89 -1.37
C LEU A 588 -9.55 26.93 -1.75
N SER A 589 -9.07 26.90 -3.00
CA SER A 589 -8.06 27.83 -3.50
C SER A 589 -8.57 29.27 -3.49
N VAL A 590 -9.77 29.52 -4.03
CA VAL A 590 -10.33 30.88 -4.10
C VAL A 590 -10.82 31.40 -2.75
N ALA A 591 -11.23 30.49 -1.85
CA ALA A 591 -11.53 30.82 -0.46
C ALA A 591 -10.25 31.12 0.37
N GLY A 592 -9.08 30.74 -0.12
CA GLY A 592 -7.80 30.92 0.57
C GLY A 592 -7.58 29.93 1.71
N THR A 593 -8.25 28.79 1.68
CA THR A 593 -8.22 27.76 2.72
C THR A 593 -7.46 26.50 2.31
N LEU A 594 -7.10 26.39 1.03
CA LEU A 594 -6.39 25.20 0.51
C LEU A 594 -5.07 24.96 1.25
N ASP A 595 -4.93 23.78 1.87
CA ASP A 595 -3.66 23.30 2.40
C ASP A 595 -2.82 22.72 1.24
N PRO A 596 -1.68 23.34 0.90
CA PRO A 596 -0.87 22.97 -0.25
C PRO A 596 0.07 21.77 0.01
N ARG A 597 0.02 21.12 1.17
CA ARG A 597 0.92 20.00 1.51
C ARG A 597 0.78 18.86 0.51
N ILE A 598 1.91 18.42 -0.01
CA ILE A 598 2.02 17.33 -0.99
C ILE A 598 2.41 16.04 -0.27
N GLY A 599 1.81 14.92 -0.71
CA GLY A 599 2.16 13.58 -0.22
C GLY A 599 1.73 13.27 1.22
N GLY A 600 2.14 12.10 1.68
CA GLY A 600 1.84 11.61 3.02
C GLY A 600 0.43 11.04 3.18
N GLU A 601 0.10 10.67 4.40
CA GLU A 601 -1.22 10.16 4.74
C GLU A 601 -2.33 11.13 4.33
N GLY A 602 -3.43 10.57 3.83
CA GLY A 602 -4.59 11.35 3.40
C GLY A 602 -5.47 11.81 4.57
N PHE A 603 -6.64 12.35 4.21
CA PHE A 603 -7.70 12.68 5.16
C PHE A 603 -8.99 11.94 4.78
N SER A 604 -9.83 11.61 5.77
CA SER A 604 -11.11 10.93 5.53
C SER A 604 -12.27 11.93 5.47
N PRO A 605 -13.16 11.83 4.46
CA PRO A 605 -14.43 12.56 4.46
C PRO A 605 -15.50 11.85 5.33
N PHE A 606 -15.13 10.74 5.99
CA PHE A 606 -16.04 9.90 6.78
C PHE A 606 -15.60 9.81 8.24
N GLU A 607 -16.58 9.64 9.12
CA GLU A 607 -16.44 9.07 10.46
C GLU A 607 -16.63 7.55 10.33
N VAL A 608 -15.72 6.76 10.89
CA VAL A 608 -15.71 5.30 10.70
C VAL A 608 -16.08 4.60 12.01
N ALA A 609 -17.14 3.79 12.01
CA ALA A 609 -17.43 2.88 13.10
C ALA A 609 -16.59 1.61 12.94
N LEU A 610 -15.72 1.34 13.96
CA LEU A 610 -14.73 0.26 13.93
C LEU A 610 -15.33 -1.05 14.42
N GLU A 611 -16.21 -1.63 13.62
CA GLU A 611 -16.79 -2.96 13.83
C GLU A 611 -16.14 -3.99 12.88
N ASN A 612 -16.59 -5.25 12.90
CA ASN A 612 -16.11 -6.26 11.95
C ASN A 612 -16.37 -5.85 10.49
N VAL A 613 -17.57 -5.32 10.23
CA VAL A 613 -17.92 -4.60 9.00
C VAL A 613 -17.71 -3.12 9.28
N ARG A 614 -16.99 -2.42 8.41
CA ARG A 614 -16.77 -0.98 8.56
C ARG A 614 -17.97 -0.21 8.05
N HIS A 615 -18.45 0.73 8.88
CA HIS A 615 -19.51 1.66 8.49
C HIS A 615 -18.93 3.06 8.37
N TYR A 616 -19.12 3.67 7.21
CA TYR A 616 -18.59 4.98 6.85
C TYR A 616 -19.72 6.00 6.85
N PHE A 617 -19.71 6.91 7.82
CA PHE A 617 -20.70 7.98 7.93
C PHE A 617 -20.10 9.28 7.42
N PRO A 618 -20.75 9.99 6.46
CA PRO A 618 -20.25 11.28 5.99
C PRO A 618 -20.07 12.27 7.14
N LYS A 619 -18.91 12.94 7.19
CA LYS A 619 -18.66 14.01 8.15
C LYS A 619 -19.67 15.14 7.99
N LYS A 620 -20.13 15.70 9.11
CA LYS A 620 -21.06 16.85 9.14
C LYS A 620 -20.33 18.19 9.22
N GLY A 621 -19.08 18.21 9.67
CA GLY A 621 -18.25 19.41 9.81
C GLY A 621 -16.88 19.20 9.16
N PHE A 622 -16.32 20.27 8.61
CA PHE A 622 -15.03 20.28 7.94
C PHE A 622 -14.12 21.33 8.59
N GLY A 623 -12.86 20.97 8.80
CA GLY A 623 -11.86 21.83 9.39
C GLY A 623 -10.58 21.91 8.57
N PRO A 624 -9.55 22.65 9.02
CA PRO A 624 -8.27 22.78 8.30
C PRO A 624 -7.62 21.46 7.93
N ALA A 625 -7.81 20.40 8.72
CA ALA A 625 -7.30 19.06 8.42
C ALA A 625 -7.94 18.43 7.17
N ASP A 626 -9.14 18.87 6.79
CA ASP A 626 -9.90 18.38 5.64
C ASP A 626 -9.69 19.26 4.38
N TRP A 627 -8.89 20.31 4.44
CA TRP A 627 -8.74 21.29 3.35
C TRP A 627 -7.57 21.03 2.41
N ARG A 628 -6.99 19.85 2.48
CA ARG A 628 -6.01 19.37 1.50
C ARG A 628 -6.67 19.11 0.15
N ARG A 629 -5.85 18.97 -0.90
CA ARG A 629 -6.33 18.60 -2.24
C ARG A 629 -7.05 17.24 -2.22
N MET A 630 -8.10 17.11 -3.03
CA MET A 630 -8.96 15.94 -3.07
C MET A 630 -8.23 14.64 -3.51
N VAL A 631 -7.09 14.75 -4.19
CA VAL A 631 -6.25 13.58 -4.50
C VAL A 631 -5.75 12.87 -3.24
N TYR A 632 -5.66 13.57 -2.10
CA TYR A 632 -5.31 13.04 -0.79
C TYR A 632 -6.51 12.63 0.07
N MET A 633 -7.72 12.79 -0.43
CA MET A 633 -8.93 12.30 0.25
C MET A 633 -9.00 10.78 0.12
N HIS A 634 -9.25 10.09 1.24
CA HIS A 634 -9.36 8.63 1.27
C HIS A 634 -10.39 8.13 0.27
N ARG A 635 -9.97 7.26 -0.61
CA ARG A 635 -10.78 6.59 -1.63
C ARG A 635 -11.40 5.33 -1.04
N VAL A 636 -12.54 5.51 -0.39
CA VAL A 636 -13.30 4.42 0.23
C VAL A 636 -14.16 3.74 -0.81
N ARG A 637 -13.97 2.42 -1.02
CA ARG A 637 -14.78 1.66 -1.97
C ARG A 637 -16.22 1.55 -1.49
N LEU A 638 -17.14 1.52 -2.46
CA LEU A 638 -18.60 1.45 -2.24
C LEU A 638 -19.20 2.71 -1.62
N GLU A 639 -18.39 3.65 -1.16
CA GLU A 639 -18.83 4.90 -0.55
C GLU A 639 -18.47 6.10 -1.44
N LYS A 640 -19.35 7.08 -1.44
CA LYS A 640 -19.13 8.34 -2.18
C LYS A 640 -19.13 9.51 -1.21
N ASP A 641 -18.23 10.44 -1.43
CA ASP A 641 -18.29 11.75 -0.76
C ASP A 641 -19.66 12.38 -0.96
N ALA A 642 -20.24 12.91 0.12
CA ALA A 642 -21.61 13.40 0.12
C ALA A 642 -21.81 14.64 -0.77
N VAL A 643 -20.76 15.44 -0.96
CA VAL A 643 -20.82 16.71 -1.71
C VAL A 643 -20.35 16.51 -3.15
N PHE A 644 -19.17 15.98 -3.34
CA PHE A 644 -18.48 15.90 -4.63
C PHE A 644 -18.64 14.55 -5.32
N GLY A 645 -19.05 13.51 -4.61
CA GLY A 645 -19.27 12.18 -5.19
C GLY A 645 -20.32 12.15 -6.33
N VAL A 646 -21.24 13.12 -6.35
CA VAL A 646 -22.26 13.27 -7.42
C VAL A 646 -21.70 13.84 -8.73
N PHE A 647 -20.43 14.31 -8.73
CA PHE A 647 -19.75 14.84 -9.91
C PHE A 647 -18.99 13.78 -10.70
N ASP A 648 -19.63 12.61 -10.85
CA ASP A 648 -19.14 11.46 -11.63
C ASP A 648 -17.82 10.87 -11.09
N CYS A 649 -17.62 10.92 -9.75
CA CYS A 649 -16.50 10.23 -9.12
C CYS A 649 -16.64 8.71 -9.30
N PRO A 650 -15.52 8.00 -9.57
CA PRO A 650 -15.53 6.53 -9.62
C PRO A 650 -15.86 5.92 -8.26
N ASP A 651 -16.27 4.66 -8.28
CA ASP A 651 -16.48 3.83 -7.07
C ASP A 651 -15.22 3.09 -6.60
N PHE A 652 -14.12 3.26 -7.33
CA PHE A 652 -12.80 2.65 -7.10
C PHE A 652 -12.76 1.11 -7.16
N ASN A 653 -13.83 0.47 -7.63
CA ASN A 653 -13.89 -1.00 -7.79
C ASN A 653 -13.47 -1.46 -9.19
N GLN A 654 -13.58 -0.60 -10.18
CA GLN A 654 -13.34 -0.94 -11.58
C GLN A 654 -12.38 0.06 -12.22
N VAL A 655 -11.77 -0.36 -13.33
CA VAL A 655 -10.97 0.50 -14.20
C VAL A 655 -11.85 1.61 -14.78
N VAL A 656 -11.51 2.88 -14.55
CA VAL A 656 -12.21 4.02 -15.11
C VAL A 656 -11.25 4.82 -15.99
N ALA A 657 -11.22 4.50 -17.27
CA ALA A 657 -10.39 5.19 -18.26
C ALA A 657 -11.03 6.50 -18.78
N LYS A 658 -12.33 6.63 -18.66
CA LYS A 658 -13.10 7.82 -19.04
C LYS A 658 -14.25 8.00 -18.05
N ARG A 659 -14.25 9.09 -17.30
CA ARG A 659 -15.36 9.45 -16.42
C ARG A 659 -16.56 9.95 -17.22
N GLY A 660 -17.76 9.67 -16.75
CA GLY A 660 -18.96 10.31 -17.21
C GLY A 660 -18.90 11.83 -16.99
N ARG A 661 -19.81 12.56 -17.66
CA ARG A 661 -20.02 14.00 -17.45
C ARG A 661 -21.51 14.27 -17.46
N SER A 662 -22.14 13.93 -16.36
CA SER A 662 -23.55 14.20 -16.18
C SER A 662 -23.78 15.65 -15.76
N THR A 663 -24.96 16.19 -16.07
CA THR A 663 -25.45 17.47 -15.49
C THR A 663 -26.76 17.16 -14.82
N THR A 664 -26.79 17.24 -13.50
CA THR A 664 -27.96 16.87 -12.70
C THR A 664 -28.36 18.00 -11.75
N PRO A 665 -29.67 18.10 -11.40
CA PRO A 665 -30.12 19.04 -10.38
C PRO A 665 -29.43 18.85 -9.01
N LEU A 666 -29.06 17.60 -8.67
CA LEU A 666 -28.38 17.28 -7.42
C LEU A 666 -26.98 17.91 -7.35
N GLN A 667 -26.25 17.98 -8.47
CA GLN A 667 -24.96 18.67 -8.52
C GLN A 667 -25.11 20.16 -8.20
N ALA A 668 -26.08 20.84 -8.82
CA ALA A 668 -26.36 22.24 -8.54
C ALA A 668 -26.81 22.45 -7.08
N LEU A 669 -27.65 21.54 -6.56
CA LEU A 669 -28.14 21.63 -5.19
C LEU A 669 -26.99 21.45 -4.18
N ASN A 670 -26.05 20.51 -4.43
CA ASN A 670 -24.89 20.30 -3.57
C ASN A 670 -23.93 21.50 -3.57
N LEU A 671 -23.66 22.09 -4.72
CA LEU A 671 -22.84 23.31 -4.80
C LEU A 671 -23.50 24.50 -4.10
N PHE A 672 -24.84 24.54 -4.03
CA PHE A 672 -25.55 25.67 -3.45
C PHE A 672 -25.80 25.52 -1.95
N ASN A 673 -26.11 24.32 -1.45
CA ASN A 673 -26.62 24.10 -0.09
C ASN A 673 -25.78 23.22 0.81
N SER A 674 -24.68 22.57 0.31
CA SER A 674 -23.91 21.71 1.18
C SER A 674 -23.18 22.49 2.29
N PRO A 675 -23.03 21.93 3.50
CA PRO A 675 -22.32 22.56 4.60
C PRO A 675 -20.91 23.04 4.22
N PHE A 676 -20.20 22.24 3.39
CA PHE A 676 -18.88 22.59 2.89
C PHE A 676 -18.93 23.89 2.05
N MET A 677 -19.87 23.99 1.10
CA MET A 677 -19.97 25.16 0.23
C MET A 677 -20.40 26.40 0.98
N LEU A 678 -21.33 26.28 1.95
CA LEU A 678 -21.72 27.38 2.81
C LEU A 678 -20.53 27.90 3.62
N GLN A 679 -19.80 27.02 4.27
CA GLN A 679 -18.61 27.38 5.04
C GLN A 679 -17.54 28.05 4.16
N GLN A 680 -17.23 27.50 2.98
CA GLN A 680 -16.23 28.10 2.10
C GLN A 680 -16.69 29.44 1.50
N SER A 681 -18.00 29.65 1.32
CA SER A 681 -18.54 30.94 0.91
C SER A 681 -18.31 32.03 1.97
N GLU A 682 -18.52 31.69 3.24
CA GLU A 682 -18.25 32.61 4.37
C GLU A 682 -16.75 32.94 4.47
N LEU A 683 -15.89 31.94 4.34
CA LEU A 683 -14.43 32.11 4.38
C LEU A 683 -13.90 32.90 3.18
N MET A 684 -14.49 32.72 2.00
CA MET A 684 -14.20 33.58 0.85
C MET A 684 -14.63 35.00 1.06
N ALA A 685 -15.82 35.24 1.61
CA ALA A 685 -16.29 36.60 1.94
C ALA A 685 -15.34 37.30 2.93
N ALA A 686 -14.89 36.59 3.97
CA ALA A 686 -13.92 37.13 4.92
C ALA A 686 -12.54 37.39 4.26
N ARG A 687 -12.13 36.58 3.29
CA ARG A 687 -10.94 36.83 2.46
C ARG A 687 -11.06 38.12 1.67
N LEU A 688 -12.21 38.33 0.99
CA LEU A 688 -12.44 39.55 0.21
C LEU A 688 -12.41 40.80 1.10
N GLU A 689 -12.98 40.72 2.32
CA GLU A 689 -12.94 41.78 3.28
C GLU A 689 -11.54 42.14 3.78
N ARG A 690 -10.71 41.13 3.99
CA ARG A 690 -9.33 41.30 4.42
C ARG A 690 -8.41 41.84 3.31
N ASP A 691 -8.61 41.36 2.07
CA ASP A 691 -7.68 41.60 0.96
C ASP A 691 -8.06 42.82 0.10
N ALA A 692 -9.27 43.43 0.31
CA ALA A 692 -9.75 44.60 -0.43
C ALA A 692 -10.54 45.55 0.46
N THR A 693 -10.33 46.88 0.27
CA THR A 693 -10.84 47.90 1.16
C THR A 693 -12.26 48.42 0.77
N THR A 694 -12.51 48.62 -0.53
CA THR A 694 -13.83 49.09 -0.99
C THR A 694 -14.71 47.95 -1.53
N PRO A 695 -16.02 48.09 -1.51
CA PRO A 695 -16.95 47.12 -2.08
C PRO A 695 -16.64 46.77 -3.56
N GLU A 696 -16.32 47.78 -4.37
CA GLU A 696 -15.97 47.60 -5.77
C GLU A 696 -14.67 46.81 -5.94
N GLN A 697 -13.67 47.08 -5.09
CA GLN A 697 -12.41 46.30 -5.09
C GLN A 697 -12.66 44.85 -4.69
N ARG A 698 -13.53 44.58 -3.72
CA ARG A 698 -13.92 43.23 -3.31
C ARG A 698 -14.60 42.46 -4.45
N VAL A 699 -15.52 43.12 -5.18
CA VAL A 699 -16.17 42.53 -6.36
C VAL A 699 -15.12 42.21 -7.44
N ARG A 700 -14.20 43.14 -7.75
CA ARG A 700 -13.11 42.92 -8.72
C ARG A 700 -12.28 41.73 -8.30
N LEU A 701 -11.82 41.67 -7.07
CA LEU A 701 -11.03 40.55 -6.54
C LEU A 701 -11.79 39.23 -6.64
N ALA A 702 -13.08 39.18 -6.37
CA ALA A 702 -13.89 37.98 -6.51
C ALA A 702 -13.92 37.47 -7.95
N PHE A 703 -14.05 38.32 -8.95
CA PHE A 703 -14.02 37.98 -10.37
C PHE A 703 -12.60 37.49 -10.79
N GLU A 704 -11.57 38.19 -10.33
CA GLU A 704 -10.18 37.80 -10.63
C GLU A 704 -9.84 36.42 -10.01
N LEU A 705 -10.28 36.13 -8.80
CA LEU A 705 -10.09 34.84 -8.16
C LEU A 705 -10.88 33.71 -8.84
N CYS A 706 -12.20 33.96 -9.06
CA CYS A 706 -13.08 32.89 -9.55
C CYS A 706 -12.98 32.68 -11.06
N PHE A 707 -12.86 33.78 -11.84
CA PHE A 707 -12.96 33.72 -13.31
C PHE A 707 -11.68 34.13 -14.03
N ASN A 708 -10.68 34.61 -13.29
CA ASN A 708 -9.36 35.00 -13.82
C ASN A 708 -9.49 36.14 -14.88
N ARG A 709 -10.45 37.00 -14.72
CA ARG A 709 -10.68 38.22 -15.53
C ARG A 709 -11.26 39.36 -14.68
N PRO A 710 -11.09 40.61 -15.07
CA PRO A 710 -11.80 41.71 -14.46
C PRO A 710 -13.31 41.67 -14.77
N PRO A 711 -14.19 42.16 -13.85
CA PRO A 711 -15.59 42.32 -14.15
C PRO A 711 -15.82 43.52 -15.07
N SER A 712 -16.91 43.49 -15.85
CA SER A 712 -17.40 44.67 -16.56
C SER A 712 -18.05 45.71 -15.59
N PRO A 713 -18.24 46.96 -16.00
CA PRO A 713 -18.95 47.94 -15.19
C PRO A 713 -20.35 47.48 -14.80
N GLU A 714 -21.06 46.78 -15.70
CA GLU A 714 -22.39 46.23 -15.43
C GLU A 714 -22.36 45.11 -14.40
N GLU A 715 -21.39 44.20 -14.50
CA GLU A 715 -21.20 43.12 -13.53
C GLU A 715 -20.89 43.68 -12.12
N ILE A 716 -20.12 44.78 -12.02
CA ILE A 716 -19.89 45.47 -10.73
C ILE A 716 -21.18 46.01 -10.18
N ALA A 717 -21.95 46.74 -10.99
CA ALA A 717 -23.19 47.37 -10.53
C ALA A 717 -24.23 46.34 -10.05
N GLN A 718 -24.42 45.26 -10.85
CA GLN A 718 -25.33 44.15 -10.49
C GLN A 718 -24.86 43.41 -9.23
N SER A 719 -23.56 43.21 -9.09
CA SER A 719 -23.00 42.54 -7.89
C SER A 719 -23.22 43.35 -6.64
N LEU A 720 -22.98 44.67 -6.69
CA LEU A 720 -23.20 45.57 -5.55
C LEU A 720 -24.68 45.70 -5.18
N GLU A 721 -25.56 45.72 -6.18
CA GLU A 721 -27.03 45.72 -5.95
C GLU A 721 -27.44 44.41 -5.25
N PHE A 722 -26.96 43.23 -5.74
CA PHE A 722 -27.24 41.93 -5.13
C PHE A 722 -26.74 41.87 -3.69
N ILE A 723 -25.50 42.31 -3.42
CA ILE A 723 -24.91 42.34 -2.08
C ILE A 723 -25.72 43.25 -1.15
N GLY A 724 -26.22 44.39 -1.66
CA GLY A 724 -27.08 45.33 -0.89
C GLY A 724 -28.45 44.74 -0.51
N GLN A 725 -28.96 43.80 -1.30
CA GLN A 725 -30.22 43.08 -1.05
C GLN A 725 -30.03 41.83 -0.20
N THR A 726 -28.80 41.28 -0.14
CA THR A 726 -28.46 40.04 0.58
C THR A 726 -27.26 40.26 1.52
N ASP A 727 -26.16 39.55 1.28
CA ASP A 727 -24.89 39.67 2.01
C ASP A 727 -23.69 39.18 1.17
N TRP A 728 -22.48 39.38 1.69
CA TRP A 728 -21.24 38.92 1.05
C TRP A 728 -21.14 37.40 0.92
N PRO A 729 -21.49 36.56 1.94
CA PRO A 729 -21.52 35.11 1.79
C PRO A 729 -22.47 34.62 0.69
N SER A 730 -23.63 35.26 0.51
CA SER A 730 -24.56 34.93 -0.58
C SER A 730 -23.98 35.26 -1.96
N PHE A 731 -23.29 36.39 -2.08
CA PHE A 731 -22.57 36.75 -3.32
C PHE A 731 -21.44 35.76 -3.63
N THR A 732 -20.56 35.45 -2.69
CA THR A 732 -19.47 34.49 -2.91
C THR A 732 -19.99 33.10 -3.24
N ARG A 733 -21.10 32.67 -2.62
CA ARG A 733 -21.80 31.43 -2.96
C ARG A 733 -22.31 31.45 -4.39
N ALA A 734 -22.86 32.53 -4.88
CA ALA A 734 -23.29 32.67 -6.28
C ALA A 734 -22.10 32.58 -7.24
N MET A 735 -20.98 33.24 -6.91
CA MET A 735 -19.73 33.15 -7.69
C MET A 735 -19.20 31.72 -7.82
N LEU A 736 -19.17 30.96 -6.72
CA LEU A 736 -18.72 29.59 -6.68
C LEU A 736 -19.65 28.60 -7.42
N ASN A 737 -20.92 28.99 -7.66
CA ASN A 737 -21.91 28.23 -8.42
C ASN A 737 -22.02 28.66 -9.89
N ALA A 738 -21.32 29.70 -10.30
CA ALA A 738 -21.39 30.18 -11.67
C ALA A 738 -20.83 29.14 -12.66
N ASN A 739 -21.48 28.99 -13.82
CA ASN A 739 -20.99 28.14 -14.89
C ASN A 739 -19.55 28.47 -15.29
N GLU A 740 -19.18 29.75 -15.27
CA GLU A 740 -17.82 30.17 -15.58
C GLU A 740 -16.79 29.65 -14.58
N PHE A 741 -17.21 29.44 -13.30
CA PHE A 741 -16.34 28.83 -12.29
C PHE A 741 -16.13 27.34 -12.53
N VAL A 742 -17.19 26.59 -12.83
CA VAL A 742 -17.17 25.12 -12.89
C VAL A 742 -16.86 24.54 -14.26
N GLN A 743 -16.55 25.38 -15.26
CA GLN A 743 -16.25 24.92 -16.62
C GLN A 743 -14.85 25.33 -17.10
N ILE A 744 -14.27 24.47 -17.94
CA ILE A 744 -13.09 24.79 -18.75
C ILE A 744 -13.61 25.40 -20.06
N PRO A 745 -13.23 26.66 -20.34
CA PRO A 745 -13.68 27.36 -21.55
C PRO A 745 -12.99 26.83 -22.79
#